data_9be4206832cf65bc6c7f38bc86f315ae
#
_entry.id   9be4206832cf65bc6c7f38bc86f315ae
#
_cell.length_a   1.000
_cell.length_b   1.000
_cell.length_c   1.000
_cell.angle_alpha   90.00
_cell.angle_beta   90.00
_cell.angle_gamma   90.00
#
_symmetry.space_group_name_H-M   'P 1'
#
loop_
_entity.id
_entity.type
_entity.pdbx_description
1 polymer ?
#
loop_
_entity_poly.entity_id
_entity_poly.type
_entity_poly.pdbx_seq_one_letter_code
_entity_poly.pdbx_strand_id
1 'polypeptide(L)'
;PLIAEAKTISQAAAMINQKLFALVNVRYSTKRGKADQSPLESMRSGLASCTGLSILMIDACRACGIPARFVGIPLWPDKSGNHSWVEVWDNGWHFTGACEANGDDLDKAWFTDRASTAIRDNPLHSIYAVSFQKTPLAFPLVWNRSIDYIRAVNVTDRYTQLKVTQPEGTTKTMFRVLDSKSKERVTAKLSVADSAGKVVSEGNSNDERFDANDHLSFYLPEGQSFTVTASLGNQKVTKDFKAENRDRPIELVLVSTQGSNSTTEPILESPASPVDALKKFLASASDSRQPIDQIAEFKKPLSRAEVEEAARLLYEDRISNLKKTRAQEMEQKELVIDNLKMPFAYKIFGDKPASGRSLYISMHGGGGAPPRVNTQQWENQKKLYQVEEGVYLAPRAPTDTWDLWHQSHIDRFLDRLIENLIVFEDVNPNRVFLMGYSAGGDGVYQLAPRLADRFAAASMMAGHPNETSPLGLRNLPFTLHMGEKDSAYNRNKIAAEWKGKLAELRTTDPNGYEHFVKIHEGKGHWMDKQDAEALPWMAKFERNTTPTKIVWKQDDVRGNRFYWLAVDPSEVRDRALIIANRDGQTIDLQSTEADRVRILLNDSLIDFERPVTVTSGGKTLFEGRIERTVASISKSLQERLDVKFVYSAEIMVSLK
;
A
#
# COMPACT_ATOMS: atom_id res chain seq x y z
N PRO A 1 -14.54 20.49 -1.81
CA PRO A 1 -14.73 20.31 -3.25
C PRO A 1 -15.74 19.23 -3.59
N LEU A 2 -15.73 18.03 -2.88
CA LEU A 2 -16.62 16.90 -3.21
C LEU A 2 -18.12 17.23 -3.16
N ILE A 3 -18.51 18.15 -2.30
CA ILE A 3 -19.92 18.49 -1.98
C ILE A 3 -20.30 19.91 -2.40
N ALA A 4 -19.48 20.60 -3.21
CA ALA A 4 -19.68 22.01 -3.55
C ALA A 4 -21.02 22.27 -4.27
N GLU A 5 -21.58 21.29 -4.95
CA GLU A 5 -22.83 21.39 -5.70
C GLU A 5 -24.06 20.89 -4.93
N ALA A 6 -23.85 20.36 -3.72
CA ALA A 6 -24.94 19.83 -2.90
C ALA A 6 -25.88 20.95 -2.42
N LYS A 7 -27.18 20.72 -2.53
CA LYS A 7 -28.24 21.66 -2.10
C LYS A 7 -28.83 21.29 -0.74
N THR A 8 -28.66 20.05 -0.31
CA THR A 8 -29.14 19.51 0.99
C THR A 8 -28.04 18.70 1.65
N ILE A 9 -28.18 18.46 2.97
CA ILE A 9 -27.27 17.59 3.73
C ILE A 9 -27.32 16.16 3.17
N SER A 10 -28.50 15.66 2.86
CA SER A 10 -28.69 14.34 2.25
C SER A 10 -27.96 14.20 0.93
N GLN A 11 -28.08 15.20 0.05
CA GLN A 11 -27.36 15.21 -1.21
C GLN A 11 -25.83 15.28 -1.02
N ALA A 12 -25.35 16.08 -0.06
CA ALA A 12 -23.93 16.14 0.29
C ALA A 12 -23.42 14.78 0.76
N ALA A 13 -24.15 14.09 1.60
CA ALA A 13 -23.78 12.74 2.09
C ALA A 13 -23.76 11.71 0.96
N ALA A 14 -24.74 11.74 0.05
CA ALA A 14 -24.78 10.88 -1.13
C ALA A 14 -23.57 11.13 -2.06
N MET A 15 -23.22 12.40 -2.31
CA MET A 15 -22.04 12.77 -3.11
C MET A 15 -20.71 12.32 -2.44
N ILE A 16 -20.63 12.39 -1.11
CA ILE A 16 -19.48 11.82 -0.37
C ILE A 16 -19.41 10.32 -0.62
N ASN A 17 -20.51 9.60 -0.46
CA ASN A 17 -20.54 8.15 -0.66
C ASN A 17 -20.13 7.74 -2.08
N GLN A 18 -20.58 8.47 -3.10
CA GLN A 18 -20.24 8.20 -4.50
C GLN A 18 -18.77 8.44 -4.84
N LYS A 19 -18.11 9.44 -4.20
CA LYS A 19 -16.81 9.94 -4.65
C LYS A 19 -15.66 9.59 -3.68
N LEU A 20 -15.94 9.46 -2.38
CA LEU A 20 -14.93 9.29 -1.34
C LEU A 20 -14.05 8.05 -1.56
N PHE A 21 -14.66 6.90 -1.75
CA PHE A 21 -13.95 5.62 -1.77
C PHE A 21 -13.02 5.47 -2.96
N ALA A 22 -13.43 5.99 -4.12
CA ALA A 22 -12.56 6.08 -5.29
C ALA A 22 -11.41 7.09 -5.06
N LEU A 23 -11.70 8.24 -4.42
CA LEU A 23 -10.69 9.26 -4.13
C LEU A 23 -9.59 8.74 -3.21
N VAL A 24 -9.95 7.97 -2.16
CA VAL A 24 -9.00 7.43 -1.20
C VAL A 24 -8.54 6.01 -1.51
N ASN A 25 -8.99 5.46 -2.65
CA ASN A 25 -8.67 4.12 -3.14
C ASN A 25 -8.96 3.01 -2.12
N VAL A 26 -10.14 3.05 -1.49
CA VAL A 26 -10.60 2.05 -0.54
C VAL A 26 -11.81 1.32 -1.10
N ARG A 27 -11.84 0.00 -1.00
CA ARG A 27 -12.95 -0.85 -1.44
C ARG A 27 -13.31 -1.91 -0.40
N TYR A 28 -14.50 -2.48 -0.52
CA TYR A 28 -14.91 -3.62 0.28
C TYR A 28 -14.03 -4.84 0.00
N SER A 29 -13.66 -5.57 1.06
CA SER A 29 -13.03 -6.89 0.92
C SER A 29 -13.13 -7.71 2.20
N THR A 30 -13.39 -9.00 2.06
CA THR A 30 -13.26 -9.97 3.15
C THR A 30 -11.80 -10.25 3.53
N LYS A 31 -10.84 -9.86 2.66
CA LYS A 31 -9.38 -10.00 2.87
C LYS A 31 -8.74 -8.82 3.61
N ARG A 32 -9.55 -7.91 4.20
CA ARG A 32 -9.07 -6.80 5.05
C ARG A 32 -8.35 -7.33 6.30
N GLY A 33 -7.47 -6.51 6.89
CA GLY A 33 -6.67 -6.91 8.05
C GLY A 33 -7.48 -7.16 9.33
N LYS A 34 -8.51 -6.33 9.60
CA LYS A 34 -9.45 -6.48 10.73
C LYS A 34 -10.82 -5.90 10.39
N ALA A 35 -11.82 -6.17 11.23
CA ALA A 35 -13.20 -5.71 10.98
C ALA A 35 -13.36 -4.19 11.11
N ASP A 36 -12.79 -3.61 12.16
CA ASP A 36 -12.96 -2.23 12.63
C ASP A 36 -11.76 -1.33 12.30
N GLN A 37 -11.26 -1.42 11.06
CA GLN A 37 -10.16 -0.57 10.61
C GLN A 37 -10.51 0.91 10.76
N SER A 38 -9.54 1.69 11.26
CA SER A 38 -9.60 3.15 11.24
C SER A 38 -9.54 3.68 9.79
N PRO A 39 -9.90 4.96 9.54
CA PRO A 39 -9.77 5.55 8.21
C PRO A 39 -8.36 5.42 7.63
N LEU A 40 -7.33 5.66 8.44
CA LEU A 40 -5.94 5.54 8.00
C LEU A 40 -5.55 4.09 7.68
N GLU A 41 -5.99 3.11 8.45
CA GLU A 41 -5.75 1.69 8.15
C GLU A 41 -6.46 1.27 6.87
N SER A 42 -7.70 1.73 6.66
CA SER A 42 -8.46 1.46 5.43
C SER A 42 -7.81 2.09 4.21
N MET A 43 -7.39 3.35 4.30
CA MET A 43 -6.67 4.05 3.21
C MET A 43 -5.30 3.42 2.92
N ARG A 44 -4.57 2.98 3.94
CA ARG A 44 -3.26 2.32 3.75
C ARG A 44 -3.39 0.95 3.09
N SER A 45 -4.38 0.17 3.48
CA SER A 45 -4.58 -1.18 2.94
C SER A 45 -5.32 -1.19 1.60
N GLY A 46 -6.08 -0.14 1.28
CA GLY A 46 -7.03 -0.09 0.17
C GLY A 46 -8.23 -1.02 0.35
N LEU A 47 -8.32 -1.73 1.49
CA LEU A 47 -9.33 -2.75 1.76
C LEU A 47 -9.99 -2.49 3.11
N ALA A 48 -11.31 -2.61 3.16
CA ALA A 48 -12.06 -2.48 4.39
C ALA A 48 -13.28 -3.42 4.41
N SER A 49 -13.81 -3.68 5.61
CA SER A 49 -15.13 -4.31 5.79
C SER A 49 -16.23 -3.24 5.66
N CYS A 50 -17.50 -3.66 5.67
CA CYS A 50 -18.63 -2.74 5.83
C CYS A 50 -18.44 -1.81 7.04
N THR A 51 -17.89 -2.30 8.15
CA THR A 51 -17.55 -1.51 9.34
C THR A 51 -16.48 -0.45 9.06
N GLY A 52 -15.33 -0.84 8.47
CA GLY A 52 -14.24 0.08 8.15
C GLY A 52 -14.64 1.13 7.11
N LEU A 53 -15.43 0.76 6.10
CA LEU A 53 -16.01 1.69 5.13
C LEU A 53 -16.97 2.68 5.80
N SER A 54 -17.83 2.19 6.71
CA SER A 54 -18.75 3.05 7.46
C SER A 54 -18.01 4.06 8.35
N ILE A 55 -16.96 3.65 9.05
CA ILE A 55 -16.12 4.54 9.88
C ILE A 55 -15.51 5.63 9.00
N LEU A 56 -14.91 5.26 7.86
CA LEU A 56 -14.29 6.21 6.92
C LEU A 56 -15.31 7.22 6.37
N MET A 57 -16.51 6.78 6.00
CA MET A 57 -17.57 7.65 5.51
C MET A 57 -18.09 8.59 6.58
N ILE A 58 -18.27 8.10 7.82
CA ILE A 58 -18.71 8.91 8.95
C ILE A 58 -17.73 10.04 9.24
N ASP A 59 -16.43 9.74 9.23
CA ASP A 59 -15.40 10.76 9.48
C ASP A 59 -15.36 11.79 8.34
N ALA A 60 -15.53 11.37 7.08
CA ALA A 60 -15.64 12.30 5.97
C ALA A 60 -16.88 13.19 6.05
N CYS A 61 -18.05 12.64 6.41
CA CYS A 61 -19.27 13.41 6.65
C CYS A 61 -19.06 14.45 7.77
N ARG A 62 -18.50 14.03 8.91
CA ARG A 62 -18.25 14.91 10.05
C ARG A 62 -17.23 16.00 9.74
N ALA A 63 -16.20 15.70 8.96
CA ALA A 63 -15.23 16.70 8.47
C ALA A 63 -15.88 17.77 7.59
N CYS A 64 -17.01 17.45 6.95
CA CYS A 64 -17.83 18.39 6.18
C CYS A 64 -18.96 19.05 7.00
N GLY A 65 -19.01 18.84 8.33
CA GLY A 65 -20.06 19.37 9.19
C GLY A 65 -21.40 18.61 9.12
N ILE A 66 -21.41 17.42 8.51
CA ILE A 66 -22.61 16.57 8.39
C ILE A 66 -22.68 15.65 9.61
N PRO A 67 -23.73 15.72 10.45
CA PRO A 67 -23.88 14.80 11.55
C PRO A 67 -24.12 13.37 11.04
N ALA A 68 -23.23 12.46 11.40
CA ALA A 68 -23.26 11.07 10.94
C ALA A 68 -22.94 10.12 12.09
N ARG A 69 -23.53 8.93 12.08
CA ARG A 69 -23.31 7.89 13.08
C ARG A 69 -23.26 6.49 12.49
N PHE A 70 -22.63 5.62 13.24
CA PHE A 70 -22.47 4.20 12.90
C PHE A 70 -23.74 3.43 13.29
N VAL A 71 -24.21 2.58 12.39
CA VAL A 71 -25.36 1.70 12.59
C VAL A 71 -24.98 0.29 12.21
N GLY A 72 -25.59 -0.71 12.85
CA GLY A 72 -25.38 -2.11 12.48
C GLY A 72 -26.32 -3.08 13.16
N ILE A 73 -26.33 -4.29 12.64
CA ILE A 73 -27.04 -5.45 13.17
C ILE A 73 -26.03 -6.57 13.45
N PRO A 74 -26.02 -7.15 14.65
CA PRO A 74 -25.08 -8.23 15.02
C PRO A 74 -25.25 -9.50 14.19
N LEU A 75 -26.48 -9.84 13.85
CA LEU A 75 -26.83 -11.02 13.06
C LEU A 75 -28.19 -10.78 12.39
N TRP A 76 -28.24 -10.94 11.07
CA TRP A 76 -29.52 -10.93 10.36
C TRP A 76 -30.45 -12.04 10.86
N PRO A 77 -31.80 -11.84 10.87
CA PRO A 77 -32.74 -12.90 11.28
C PRO A 77 -32.61 -14.20 10.47
N ASP A 78 -32.22 -14.11 9.20
CA ASP A 78 -31.92 -15.23 8.31
C ASP A 78 -30.57 -15.91 8.58
N LYS A 79 -29.85 -15.46 9.63
CA LYS A 79 -28.52 -15.96 10.04
C LYS A 79 -27.43 -15.82 8.99
N SER A 80 -27.60 -14.99 7.97
CA SER A 80 -26.64 -14.80 6.87
C SER A 80 -25.39 -13.99 7.26
N GLY A 81 -25.31 -13.42 8.47
CA GLY A 81 -24.18 -12.66 8.98
C GLY A 81 -24.60 -11.35 9.62
N ASN A 82 -23.62 -10.48 9.85
CA ASN A 82 -23.81 -9.11 10.36
C ASN A 82 -23.63 -8.10 9.24
N HIS A 83 -24.08 -6.85 9.46
CA HIS A 83 -23.81 -5.74 8.56
C HIS A 83 -23.69 -4.42 9.33
N SER A 84 -22.98 -3.47 8.73
CA SER A 84 -22.80 -2.11 9.27
C SER A 84 -22.94 -1.08 8.16
N TRP A 85 -23.55 0.06 8.51
CA TRP A 85 -23.80 1.16 7.58
C TRP A 85 -23.80 2.52 8.30
N VAL A 86 -24.20 3.57 7.62
CA VAL A 86 -24.15 4.95 8.10
C VAL A 86 -25.56 5.54 8.17
N GLU A 87 -25.86 6.26 9.24
CA GLU A 87 -26.97 7.21 9.30
C GLU A 87 -26.43 8.64 9.32
N VAL A 88 -27.05 9.55 8.55
CA VAL A 88 -26.81 10.99 8.54
C VAL A 88 -28.05 11.76 8.95
N TRP A 89 -27.87 12.93 9.56
CA TRP A 89 -28.99 13.76 10.00
C TRP A 89 -29.28 14.90 9.01
N ASP A 90 -30.48 14.88 8.45
CA ASP A 90 -31.04 15.95 7.63
C ASP A 90 -32.54 16.07 7.90
N ASN A 91 -32.92 16.85 8.93
CA ASN A 91 -34.30 16.93 9.48
C ASN A 91 -34.87 15.59 9.97
N GLY A 92 -34.05 14.57 10.06
CA GLY A 92 -34.29 13.18 10.45
C GLY A 92 -33.07 12.35 10.20
N TRP A 93 -33.06 11.10 10.69
CA TRP A 93 -31.99 10.15 10.36
C TRP A 93 -32.30 9.44 9.05
N HIS A 94 -31.39 9.55 8.08
CA HIS A 94 -31.41 8.88 6.78
C HIS A 94 -30.23 7.92 6.69
N PHE A 95 -30.38 6.79 6.03
CA PHE A 95 -29.33 5.76 5.97
C PHE A 95 -28.80 5.53 4.56
N THR A 96 -27.55 5.05 4.51
CA THR A 96 -26.91 4.57 3.26
C THR A 96 -25.83 3.54 3.59
N GLY A 97 -25.64 2.54 2.74
CA GLY A 97 -24.48 1.65 2.81
C GLY A 97 -23.21 2.37 2.36
N ALA A 98 -22.15 2.28 3.15
CA ALA A 98 -20.88 2.94 2.82
C ALA A 98 -20.17 2.21 1.67
N CYS A 99 -19.75 2.92 0.63
CA CYS A 99 -19.24 2.39 -0.64
C CYS A 99 -20.32 1.66 -1.49
N GLU A 100 -21.59 1.88 -1.17
CA GLU A 100 -22.75 1.23 -1.78
C GLU A 100 -23.77 2.30 -2.20
N ALA A 101 -23.28 3.40 -2.81
CA ALA A 101 -24.11 4.54 -3.18
C ALA A 101 -25.20 4.15 -4.19
N ASN A 102 -26.42 4.61 -3.95
CA ASN A 102 -27.56 4.44 -4.85
C ASN A 102 -27.95 5.79 -5.49
N GLY A 103 -27.06 6.33 -6.33
CA GLY A 103 -27.20 7.68 -6.86
C GLY A 103 -27.29 8.72 -5.73
N ASP A 104 -28.21 9.68 -5.86
CA ASP A 104 -28.46 10.73 -4.88
C ASP A 104 -29.48 10.33 -3.81
N ASP A 105 -29.99 9.09 -3.86
CA ASP A 105 -31.02 8.60 -2.94
C ASP A 105 -30.42 8.03 -1.66
N LEU A 106 -30.86 8.54 -0.50
CA LEU A 106 -30.71 7.89 0.79
C LEU A 106 -31.95 7.00 1.09
N ASP A 107 -31.90 6.24 2.17
CA ASP A 107 -32.96 5.31 2.63
C ASP A 107 -33.26 4.16 1.64
N LYS A 108 -32.31 3.92 0.71
CA LYS A 108 -32.33 2.81 -0.23
C LYS A 108 -30.98 2.11 -0.23
N ALA A 109 -30.98 0.82 0.04
CA ALA A 109 -29.78 -0.02 0.03
C ALA A 109 -30.18 -1.48 -0.27
N TRP A 110 -29.22 -2.30 -0.72
CA TRP A 110 -29.45 -3.71 -0.99
C TRP A 110 -29.98 -4.49 0.23
N PHE A 111 -29.69 -3.98 1.43
CA PHE A 111 -30.09 -4.60 2.71
C PHE A 111 -31.43 -4.07 3.26
N THR A 112 -32.11 -3.14 2.61
CA THR A 112 -33.35 -2.54 3.12
C THR A 112 -34.40 -3.58 3.47
N ASP A 113 -34.61 -4.57 2.59
CA ASP A 113 -35.54 -5.68 2.82
C ASP A 113 -35.15 -6.49 4.08
N ARG A 114 -33.87 -6.80 4.25
CA ARG A 114 -33.39 -7.53 5.43
C ARG A 114 -33.54 -6.72 6.71
N ALA A 115 -33.25 -5.42 6.63
CA ALA A 115 -33.39 -4.51 7.77
C ALA A 115 -34.87 -4.42 8.24
N SER A 116 -35.83 -4.53 7.32
CA SER A 116 -37.25 -4.55 7.65
C SER A 116 -37.70 -5.80 8.43
N THR A 117 -36.93 -6.90 8.36
CA THR A 117 -37.20 -8.14 9.11
C THR A 117 -36.54 -8.18 10.49
N ALA A 118 -35.80 -7.15 10.90
CA ALA A 118 -35.12 -7.09 12.19
C ALA A 118 -36.11 -7.25 13.36
N ILE A 119 -35.63 -7.82 14.49
CA ILE A 119 -36.47 -8.15 15.64
C ILE A 119 -36.02 -7.34 16.84
N ARG A 120 -36.86 -6.33 17.24
CA ARG A 120 -36.53 -5.34 18.28
C ARG A 120 -36.10 -5.94 19.61
N ASP A 121 -36.81 -6.97 20.07
CA ASP A 121 -36.62 -7.54 21.39
C ASP A 121 -35.60 -8.71 21.41
N ASN A 122 -34.95 -8.95 20.30
CA ASN A 122 -33.86 -9.93 20.21
C ASN A 122 -32.50 -9.22 20.06
N PRO A 123 -31.61 -9.25 21.08
CA PRO A 123 -30.35 -8.51 21.05
C PRO A 123 -29.43 -8.85 19.86
N LEU A 124 -29.53 -10.03 19.29
CA LEU A 124 -28.75 -10.44 18.11
C LEU A 124 -29.37 -9.93 16.81
N HIS A 125 -30.69 -9.80 16.76
CA HIS A 125 -31.45 -9.45 15.56
C HIS A 125 -31.99 -8.02 15.58
N SER A 126 -31.59 -7.21 16.57
CA SER A 126 -31.92 -5.78 16.66
C SER A 126 -30.91 -4.93 15.91
N ILE A 127 -31.37 -3.77 15.43
CA ILE A 127 -30.54 -2.76 14.80
C ILE A 127 -30.17 -1.69 15.84
N TYR A 128 -28.86 -1.43 15.95
CA TYR A 128 -28.30 -0.46 16.90
C TYR A 128 -27.62 0.68 16.16
N ALA A 129 -27.80 1.90 16.68
CA ALA A 129 -27.06 3.08 16.26
C ALA A 129 -26.19 3.59 17.42
N VAL A 130 -24.95 3.99 17.13
CA VAL A 130 -24.07 4.63 18.12
C VAL A 130 -24.71 5.92 18.63
N SER A 131 -24.63 6.15 19.94
CA SER A 131 -25.15 7.34 20.62
C SER A 131 -24.01 8.12 21.28
N PHE A 132 -24.04 9.44 21.16
CA PHE A 132 -23.17 10.35 21.89
C PHE A 132 -23.72 10.69 23.30
N GLN A 133 -24.95 10.30 23.58
CA GLN A 133 -25.55 10.45 24.89
C GLN A 133 -25.30 9.21 25.74
N LYS A 134 -25.27 9.38 27.04
CA LYS A 134 -25.20 8.27 27.98
C LYS A 134 -26.50 7.45 27.91
N THR A 135 -26.37 6.19 27.48
CA THR A 135 -27.49 5.24 27.39
C THR A 135 -27.15 3.97 28.14
N PRO A 136 -28.13 3.15 28.55
CA PRO A 136 -27.89 1.88 29.23
C PRO A 136 -27.33 0.80 28.27
N LEU A 137 -27.49 0.97 26.95
CA LEU A 137 -27.09 -0.02 25.95
C LEU A 137 -25.65 0.25 25.45
N ALA A 138 -24.88 -0.80 25.31
CA ALA A 138 -23.63 -0.79 24.56
C ALA A 138 -23.86 -1.28 23.10
N PHE A 139 -23.10 -0.76 22.14
CA PHE A 139 -23.14 -1.22 20.77
C PHE A 139 -22.53 -2.65 20.69
N PRO A 140 -23.26 -3.64 20.19
CA PRO A 140 -22.79 -5.03 20.18
C PRO A 140 -21.78 -5.28 19.05
N LEU A 141 -20.50 -5.14 19.38
CA LEU A 141 -19.40 -5.42 18.44
C LEU A 141 -19.19 -6.94 18.30
N VAL A 142 -19.61 -7.52 17.19
CA VAL A 142 -19.54 -8.98 16.97
C VAL A 142 -18.11 -9.51 16.88
N TRP A 143 -17.15 -8.67 16.52
CA TRP A 143 -15.72 -9.01 16.40
C TRP A 143 -14.93 -8.78 17.69
N ASN A 144 -15.49 -8.02 18.67
CA ASN A 144 -14.89 -7.84 19.99
C ASN A 144 -15.97 -7.57 21.06
N ARG A 145 -16.49 -8.64 21.62
CA ARG A 145 -17.60 -8.57 22.59
C ARG A 145 -17.19 -8.04 23.96
N SER A 146 -15.91 -7.84 24.23
CA SER A 146 -15.43 -7.26 25.49
C SER A 146 -15.55 -5.73 25.55
N ILE A 147 -15.81 -5.08 24.41
CA ILE A 147 -15.99 -3.63 24.33
C ILE A 147 -17.45 -3.30 24.68
N ASP A 148 -17.64 -2.60 25.80
CA ASP A 148 -18.95 -2.18 26.33
C ASP A 148 -19.09 -0.67 26.53
N TYR A 149 -18.04 0.11 26.24
CA TYR A 149 -18.03 1.56 26.44
C TYR A 149 -18.62 2.36 25.27
N ILE A 150 -18.84 1.76 24.10
CA ILE A 150 -19.50 2.42 22.97
C ILE A 150 -21.00 2.42 23.20
N ARG A 151 -21.58 3.58 23.49
CA ARG A 151 -23.01 3.70 23.78
C ARG A 151 -23.86 3.60 22.52
N ALA A 152 -25.04 2.97 22.66
CA ALA A 152 -25.94 2.73 21.55
C ALA A 152 -27.42 2.97 21.94
N VAL A 153 -28.23 3.16 20.91
CA VAL A 153 -29.69 3.12 20.97
C VAL A 153 -30.22 2.06 20.04
N ASN A 154 -31.27 1.38 20.42
CA ASN A 154 -31.98 0.44 19.55
C ASN A 154 -32.88 1.25 18.59
N VAL A 155 -32.61 1.13 17.30
CA VAL A 155 -33.31 1.86 16.24
C VAL A 155 -34.11 0.93 15.32
N THR A 156 -34.35 -0.29 15.74
CA THR A 156 -35.00 -1.34 14.94
C THR A 156 -36.32 -0.88 14.32
N ASP A 157 -37.17 -0.16 15.09
CA ASP A 157 -38.50 0.26 14.61
C ASP A 157 -38.42 1.16 13.38
N ARG A 158 -37.36 1.95 13.22
CA ARG A 158 -37.14 2.79 12.03
C ARG A 158 -37.04 1.96 10.76
N TYR A 159 -36.38 0.84 10.83
CA TYR A 159 -36.14 -0.04 9.70
C TYR A 159 -37.32 -0.98 9.43
N THR A 160 -37.97 -1.48 10.46
CA THR A 160 -39.12 -2.37 10.33
C THR A 160 -40.38 -1.64 9.80
N GLN A 161 -40.40 -0.30 9.85
CA GLN A 161 -41.45 0.52 9.21
C GLN A 161 -41.24 0.70 7.72
N LEU A 162 -40.03 0.40 7.18
CA LEU A 162 -39.74 0.44 5.76
C LEU A 162 -40.43 -0.77 5.08
N LYS A 163 -41.70 -0.61 4.71
CA LYS A 163 -42.45 -1.65 4.00
C LYS A 163 -41.89 -1.81 2.60
N VAL A 164 -41.02 -2.80 2.42
CA VAL A 164 -40.67 -3.26 1.07
C VAL A 164 -41.81 -4.14 0.59
N THR A 165 -42.47 -3.74 -0.47
CA THR A 165 -43.62 -4.48 -1.03
C THR A 165 -43.07 -5.69 -1.80
N GLN A 166 -42.98 -6.83 -1.13
CA GLN A 166 -42.81 -8.09 -1.86
C GLN A 166 -44.06 -8.33 -2.69
N PRO A 167 -43.93 -8.58 -4.02
CA PRO A 167 -45.09 -8.90 -4.83
C PRO A 167 -45.81 -10.14 -4.29
N GLU A 168 -47.12 -10.06 -4.21
CA GLU A 168 -47.93 -11.14 -3.64
C GLU A 168 -47.71 -12.46 -4.40
N GLY A 169 -47.60 -13.57 -3.70
CA GLY A 169 -47.38 -14.89 -4.30
C GLY A 169 -45.95 -15.11 -4.84
N THR A 170 -45.01 -14.23 -4.51
CA THR A 170 -43.58 -14.42 -4.91
C THR A 170 -42.68 -14.68 -3.71
N THR A 171 -41.52 -15.28 -3.97
CA THR A 171 -40.45 -15.45 -2.97
C THR A 171 -39.14 -14.82 -3.49
N LYS A 172 -38.35 -14.25 -2.59
CA LYS A 172 -37.04 -13.70 -2.92
C LYS A 172 -36.04 -14.82 -3.11
N THR A 173 -35.51 -14.97 -4.32
CA THR A 173 -34.48 -15.96 -4.66
C THR A 173 -33.17 -15.26 -4.93
N MET A 174 -32.12 -15.65 -4.19
CA MET A 174 -30.78 -15.08 -4.28
C MET A 174 -29.85 -15.98 -5.09
N PHE A 175 -28.91 -15.39 -5.81
CA PHE A 175 -27.95 -16.11 -6.67
C PHE A 175 -26.53 -15.67 -6.39
N ARG A 176 -25.61 -16.65 -6.42
CA ARG A 176 -24.16 -16.45 -6.28
C ARG A 176 -23.44 -17.26 -7.36
N VAL A 177 -22.54 -16.61 -8.09
CA VAL A 177 -21.70 -17.28 -9.09
C VAL A 177 -20.27 -17.32 -8.62
N LEU A 178 -19.68 -18.53 -8.62
CA LEU A 178 -18.30 -18.77 -8.19
C LEU A 178 -17.46 -19.22 -9.39
N ASP A 179 -16.23 -18.80 -9.41
CA ASP A 179 -15.20 -19.43 -10.26
C ASP A 179 -14.76 -20.76 -9.68
N SER A 180 -14.64 -21.78 -10.52
CA SER A 180 -14.33 -23.15 -10.05
C SER A 180 -12.93 -23.29 -9.46
N LYS A 181 -11.96 -22.44 -9.85
CA LYS A 181 -10.57 -22.50 -9.42
C LYS A 181 -10.32 -21.64 -8.19
N SER A 182 -10.66 -20.35 -8.27
CA SER A 182 -10.44 -19.40 -7.17
C SER A 182 -11.42 -19.57 -6.02
N LYS A 183 -12.60 -20.17 -6.29
CA LYS A 183 -13.76 -20.23 -5.38
C LYS A 183 -14.30 -18.86 -4.97
N GLU A 184 -13.87 -17.81 -5.65
CA GLU A 184 -14.32 -16.43 -5.43
C GLU A 184 -15.59 -16.13 -6.24
N ARG A 185 -16.38 -15.17 -5.78
CA ARG A 185 -17.54 -14.68 -6.51
C ARG A 185 -17.08 -13.93 -7.76
N VAL A 186 -17.81 -14.11 -8.85
CA VAL A 186 -17.51 -13.44 -10.11
C VAL A 186 -18.75 -12.73 -10.64
N THR A 187 -18.56 -11.60 -11.32
CA THR A 187 -19.63 -10.92 -12.03
C THR A 187 -19.92 -11.67 -13.34
N ALA A 188 -21.04 -12.38 -13.36
CA ALA A 188 -21.52 -13.14 -14.52
C ALA A 188 -22.95 -12.72 -14.86
N LYS A 189 -23.30 -12.73 -16.14
CA LYS A 189 -24.70 -12.52 -16.57
C LYS A 189 -25.52 -13.71 -16.16
N LEU A 190 -26.62 -13.47 -15.41
CA LEU A 190 -27.61 -14.48 -15.09
C LEU A 190 -28.91 -14.19 -15.85
N SER A 191 -29.54 -15.28 -16.33
CA SER A 191 -30.90 -15.26 -16.83
C SER A 191 -31.69 -16.40 -16.16
N VAL A 192 -32.89 -16.09 -15.70
CA VAL A 192 -33.83 -17.06 -15.11
C VAL A 192 -34.97 -17.26 -16.10
N ALA A 193 -35.19 -18.50 -16.51
CA ALA A 193 -36.27 -18.89 -17.42
C ALA A 193 -37.31 -19.77 -16.71
N ASP A 194 -38.56 -19.65 -17.07
CA ASP A 194 -39.66 -20.51 -16.62
C ASP A 194 -39.61 -21.91 -17.29
N SER A 195 -40.52 -22.77 -16.93
CA SER A 195 -40.62 -24.14 -17.49
C SER A 195 -40.90 -24.18 -19.00
N ALA A 196 -41.35 -23.09 -19.61
CA ALA A 196 -41.54 -22.96 -21.04
C ALA A 196 -40.30 -22.41 -21.79
N GLY A 197 -39.21 -22.14 -21.05
CA GLY A 197 -37.96 -21.57 -21.57
C GLY A 197 -38.01 -20.07 -21.79
N LYS A 198 -39.05 -19.36 -21.36
CA LYS A 198 -39.14 -17.90 -21.45
C LYS A 198 -38.34 -17.26 -20.31
N VAL A 199 -37.44 -16.36 -20.64
CA VAL A 199 -36.68 -15.58 -19.65
C VAL A 199 -37.64 -14.63 -18.92
N VAL A 200 -37.66 -14.75 -17.58
CA VAL A 200 -38.51 -13.98 -16.67
C VAL A 200 -37.73 -12.93 -15.87
N SER A 201 -36.43 -13.15 -15.70
CA SER A 201 -35.53 -12.20 -15.00
C SER A 201 -34.11 -12.30 -15.51
N GLU A 202 -33.40 -11.17 -15.58
CA GLU A 202 -31.98 -11.09 -15.96
C GLU A 202 -31.24 -10.10 -15.05
N GLY A 203 -29.94 -10.33 -14.84
CA GLY A 203 -29.07 -9.43 -14.09
C GLY A 203 -27.63 -9.93 -14.05
N ASN A 204 -26.76 -9.19 -13.39
CA ASN A 204 -25.36 -9.59 -13.17
C ASN A 204 -25.15 -9.97 -11.70
N SER A 205 -24.46 -11.08 -11.45
CA SER A 205 -24.06 -11.46 -10.08
C SER A 205 -22.99 -10.51 -9.53
N ASN A 206 -22.98 -10.37 -8.21
CA ASN A 206 -21.99 -9.56 -7.49
C ASN A 206 -20.71 -10.36 -7.23
N ASP A 207 -19.56 -9.75 -7.46
CA ASP A 207 -18.24 -10.32 -7.16
C ASP A 207 -17.73 -9.94 -5.76
N GLU A 208 -16.44 -10.20 -5.48
CA GLU A 208 -15.82 -9.95 -4.17
C GLU A 208 -15.68 -8.46 -3.79
N ARG A 209 -15.99 -7.53 -4.69
CA ARG A 209 -16.00 -6.08 -4.40
C ARG A 209 -17.27 -5.62 -3.68
N PHE A 210 -18.32 -6.42 -3.73
CA PHE A 210 -19.59 -6.18 -3.03
C PHE A 210 -19.59 -6.85 -1.66
N ASP A 211 -20.42 -6.36 -0.72
CA ASP A 211 -20.55 -7.00 0.59
C ASP A 211 -20.81 -8.51 0.45
N ALA A 212 -20.27 -9.30 1.38
CA ALA A 212 -20.37 -10.75 1.33
C ALA A 212 -21.82 -11.26 1.34
N ASN A 213 -22.74 -10.46 1.84
CA ASN A 213 -24.17 -10.76 1.92
C ASN A 213 -24.99 -10.11 0.78
N ASP A 214 -24.38 -9.26 -0.04
CA ASP A 214 -25.04 -8.64 -1.18
C ASP A 214 -25.02 -9.61 -2.36
N HIS A 215 -26.20 -10.16 -2.67
CA HIS A 215 -26.43 -11.14 -3.74
C HIS A 215 -27.45 -10.61 -4.73
N LEU A 216 -27.22 -10.85 -6.02
CA LEU A 216 -28.28 -10.67 -7.01
C LEU A 216 -29.51 -11.44 -6.58
N SER A 217 -30.67 -10.79 -6.57
CA SER A 217 -31.92 -11.44 -6.17
C SER A 217 -33.08 -11.05 -7.07
N PHE A 218 -34.01 -11.99 -7.26
CA PHE A 218 -35.24 -11.80 -7.98
C PHE A 218 -36.44 -12.25 -7.15
N TYR A 219 -37.58 -11.58 -7.29
CA TYR A 219 -38.84 -12.05 -6.77
C TYR A 219 -39.48 -12.96 -7.81
N LEU A 220 -39.58 -14.25 -7.52
CA LEU A 220 -40.13 -15.26 -8.42
C LEU A 220 -41.39 -15.88 -7.83
N PRO A 221 -42.39 -16.28 -8.65
CA PRO A 221 -43.58 -16.97 -8.20
C PRO A 221 -43.24 -18.18 -7.30
N GLU A 222 -43.78 -18.17 -6.07
CA GLU A 222 -43.47 -19.22 -5.07
C GLU A 222 -43.96 -20.60 -5.53
N GLY A 223 -43.19 -21.62 -5.27
CA GLY A 223 -43.52 -23.01 -5.59
C GLY A 223 -43.32 -23.39 -7.05
N GLN A 224 -43.00 -22.47 -7.97
CA GLN A 224 -42.74 -22.77 -9.36
C GLN A 224 -41.27 -23.18 -9.62
N SER A 225 -41.08 -23.97 -10.68
CA SER A 225 -39.77 -24.41 -11.15
C SER A 225 -39.20 -23.49 -12.22
N PHE A 226 -37.91 -23.17 -12.11
CA PHE A 226 -37.18 -22.29 -13.01
C PHE A 226 -35.81 -22.91 -13.33
N THR A 227 -35.25 -22.45 -14.44
CA THR A 227 -33.88 -22.76 -14.84
C THR A 227 -33.07 -21.45 -14.81
N VAL A 228 -31.99 -21.39 -14.00
CA VAL A 228 -31.05 -20.28 -14.01
C VAL A 228 -29.82 -20.63 -14.82
N THR A 229 -29.42 -19.71 -15.68
CA THR A 229 -28.19 -19.80 -16.49
C THR A 229 -27.26 -18.66 -16.11
N ALA A 230 -26.02 -19.00 -15.71
CA ALA A 230 -24.95 -18.03 -15.54
C ALA A 230 -23.95 -18.12 -16.69
N SER A 231 -23.54 -16.97 -17.24
CA SER A 231 -22.57 -16.89 -18.34
C SER A 231 -21.52 -15.83 -18.08
N LEU A 232 -20.25 -16.18 -18.38
CA LEU A 232 -19.10 -15.29 -18.28
C LEU A 232 -18.10 -15.66 -19.40
N GLY A 233 -18.00 -14.80 -20.41
CA GLY A 233 -17.29 -15.12 -21.65
C GLY A 233 -17.86 -16.39 -22.28
N ASN A 234 -17.01 -17.37 -22.56
CA ASN A 234 -17.42 -18.66 -23.14
C ASN A 234 -17.88 -19.70 -22.11
N GLN A 235 -17.85 -19.36 -20.83
CA GLN A 235 -18.29 -20.27 -19.76
C GLN A 235 -19.80 -20.10 -19.56
N LYS A 236 -20.48 -21.21 -19.43
CA LYS A 236 -21.91 -21.25 -19.17
C LYS A 236 -22.24 -22.40 -18.24
N VAL A 237 -23.02 -22.13 -17.21
CA VAL A 237 -23.57 -23.14 -16.31
C VAL A 237 -25.07 -22.92 -16.15
N THR A 238 -25.82 -24.01 -16.15
CA THR A 238 -27.28 -23.99 -16.00
C THR A 238 -27.66 -24.85 -14.81
N LYS A 239 -28.65 -24.42 -14.05
CA LYS A 239 -29.15 -25.14 -12.88
C LYS A 239 -30.65 -24.96 -12.74
N ASP A 240 -31.36 -26.08 -12.60
CA ASP A 240 -32.78 -26.09 -12.28
C ASP A 240 -33.00 -25.88 -10.79
N PHE A 241 -34.04 -25.15 -10.43
CA PHE A 241 -34.42 -24.90 -9.04
C PHE A 241 -35.92 -24.61 -8.94
N LYS A 242 -36.43 -24.78 -7.70
CA LYS A 242 -37.78 -24.37 -7.34
C LYS A 242 -37.73 -23.09 -6.52
N ALA A 243 -38.54 -22.11 -6.83
CA ALA A 243 -38.63 -20.86 -6.07
C ALA A 243 -39.30 -21.12 -4.72
N GLU A 244 -38.48 -21.19 -3.67
CA GLU A 244 -38.90 -21.42 -2.29
C GLU A 244 -38.17 -20.42 -1.39
N ASN A 245 -38.72 -20.13 -0.22
CA ASN A 245 -38.05 -19.31 0.78
C ASN A 245 -36.76 -20.03 1.26
N ARG A 246 -35.60 -19.46 0.97
CA ARG A 246 -34.28 -20.03 1.28
C ARG A 246 -33.38 -19.01 1.98
N ASP A 247 -32.72 -19.46 3.03
CA ASP A 247 -31.75 -18.65 3.79
C ASP A 247 -30.41 -18.48 3.07
N ARG A 248 -30.17 -19.20 1.96
CA ARG A 248 -28.89 -19.22 1.24
C ARG A 248 -29.08 -18.99 -0.25
N PRO A 249 -28.12 -18.31 -0.90
CA PRO A 249 -28.17 -18.12 -2.35
C PRO A 249 -28.02 -19.46 -3.11
N ILE A 250 -28.64 -19.54 -4.26
CA ILE A 250 -28.39 -20.61 -5.22
C ILE A 250 -27.02 -20.37 -5.83
N GLU A 251 -26.13 -21.36 -5.62
CA GLU A 251 -24.77 -21.31 -6.18
C GLU A 251 -24.72 -21.92 -7.57
N LEU A 252 -24.03 -21.21 -8.46
CA LEU A 252 -23.59 -21.67 -9.75
C LEU A 252 -22.06 -21.61 -9.80
N VAL A 253 -21.42 -22.68 -10.28
CA VAL A 253 -19.95 -22.73 -10.38
C VAL A 253 -19.58 -22.78 -11.85
N LEU A 254 -18.93 -21.74 -12.34
CA LEU A 254 -18.41 -21.68 -13.71
C LEU A 254 -17.13 -22.52 -13.79
N VAL A 255 -17.15 -23.55 -14.63
CA VAL A 255 -16.02 -24.48 -14.84
C VAL A 255 -15.28 -24.04 -16.10
N SER A 256 -13.96 -23.84 -15.98
CA SER A 256 -13.07 -23.71 -17.15
C SER A 256 -13.04 -25.06 -17.89
N THR A 257 -13.82 -25.20 -18.95
CA THR A 257 -13.74 -26.37 -19.83
C THR A 257 -12.43 -26.35 -20.60
N GLN A 258 -11.53 -27.30 -20.32
CA GLN A 258 -10.55 -27.75 -21.31
C GLN A 258 -11.25 -28.72 -22.27
N GLY A 259 -11.12 -28.43 -23.54
CA GLY A 259 -11.73 -28.94 -24.74
C GLY A 259 -12.09 -30.42 -24.84
N SER A 260 -13.23 -30.66 -25.48
CA SER A 260 -13.44 -31.81 -26.35
C SER A 260 -13.73 -31.30 -27.77
N ASN A 261 -13.06 -31.88 -28.74
CA ASN A 261 -13.08 -31.55 -30.15
C ASN A 261 -14.50 -31.55 -30.73
N SER A 262 -14.84 -30.46 -31.39
CA SER A 262 -15.80 -30.47 -32.52
C SER A 262 -15.40 -29.35 -33.47
N THR A 263 -15.06 -29.77 -34.68
CA THR A 263 -14.74 -28.95 -35.86
C THR A 263 -15.84 -27.96 -36.17
N THR A 264 -15.51 -26.66 -36.26
CA THR A 264 -15.97 -25.74 -37.34
C THR A 264 -15.44 -24.32 -37.07
N GLU A 265 -14.76 -23.79 -38.07
CA GLU A 265 -14.35 -22.42 -38.40
C GLU A 265 -13.53 -21.61 -37.39
N PRO A 266 -12.49 -20.90 -37.85
CA PRO A 266 -11.57 -20.15 -36.99
C PRO A 266 -12.24 -18.86 -36.52
N ILE A 267 -12.72 -18.87 -35.27
CA ILE A 267 -12.97 -17.63 -34.52
C ILE A 267 -11.61 -17.10 -34.14
N LEU A 268 -11.28 -15.90 -34.60
CA LEU A 268 -10.12 -15.14 -34.16
C LEU A 268 -10.01 -15.19 -32.64
N GLU A 269 -9.01 -15.90 -32.14
CA GLU A 269 -8.64 -15.86 -30.72
C GLU A 269 -8.42 -14.40 -30.32
N SER A 270 -9.19 -13.91 -29.35
CA SER A 270 -8.82 -12.69 -28.64
C SER A 270 -7.39 -12.88 -28.13
N PRO A 271 -6.48 -11.98 -28.41
CA PRO A 271 -5.08 -12.13 -28.02
C PRO A 271 -5.01 -12.35 -26.51
N ALA A 272 -4.31 -13.41 -26.08
CA ALA A 272 -4.10 -13.73 -24.68
C ALA A 272 -3.65 -12.47 -23.92
N SER A 273 -4.30 -12.18 -22.77
CA SER A 273 -3.92 -11.03 -21.94
C SER A 273 -2.42 -11.09 -21.60
N PRO A 274 -1.70 -9.95 -21.54
CA PRO A 274 -0.32 -9.92 -21.08
C PRO A 274 -0.11 -10.63 -19.73
N VAL A 275 -1.11 -10.62 -18.86
CA VAL A 275 -1.07 -11.32 -17.56
C VAL A 275 -1.19 -12.83 -17.73
N ASP A 276 -2.01 -13.31 -18.67
CA ASP A 276 -2.10 -14.76 -18.94
C ASP A 276 -0.81 -15.28 -19.59
N ALA A 277 -0.20 -14.48 -20.47
CA ALA A 277 1.13 -14.78 -20.99
C ALA A 277 2.18 -14.81 -19.87
N LEU A 278 2.09 -13.88 -18.91
CA LEU A 278 2.98 -13.85 -17.73
C LEU A 278 2.78 -15.10 -16.84
N LYS A 279 1.56 -15.55 -16.58
CA LYS A 279 1.29 -16.78 -15.81
C LYS A 279 1.92 -18.00 -16.48
N LYS A 280 1.79 -18.12 -17.81
CA LYS A 280 2.44 -19.20 -18.59
C LYS A 280 3.97 -19.12 -18.53
N PHE A 281 4.51 -17.91 -18.65
CA PHE A 281 5.94 -17.64 -18.54
C PHE A 281 6.51 -18.04 -17.17
N LEU A 282 5.82 -17.66 -16.08
CA LEU A 282 6.24 -17.96 -14.72
C LEU A 282 6.07 -19.43 -14.33
N ALA A 283 5.22 -20.18 -15.03
CA ALA A 283 5.09 -21.62 -14.86
C ALA A 283 6.28 -22.43 -15.42
N SER A 284 7.09 -21.84 -16.32
CA SER A 284 8.32 -22.46 -16.83
C SER A 284 9.47 -22.33 -15.81
N ALA A 285 10.45 -23.24 -15.90
CA ALA A 285 11.63 -23.19 -15.03
C ALA A 285 12.39 -21.87 -15.18
N SER A 286 12.82 -21.25 -14.08
CA SER A 286 13.47 -19.93 -14.08
C SER A 286 14.68 -19.86 -15.02
N ASP A 287 15.45 -20.93 -15.08
CA ASP A 287 16.71 -21.00 -15.86
C ASP A 287 16.48 -21.12 -17.38
N SER A 288 15.24 -21.46 -17.79
CA SER A 288 14.85 -21.57 -19.21
C SER A 288 14.10 -20.35 -19.73
N ARG A 289 13.84 -19.35 -18.89
CA ARG A 289 13.06 -18.16 -19.26
C ARG A 289 13.88 -17.17 -20.09
N GLN A 290 13.29 -16.70 -21.18
CA GLN A 290 13.85 -15.58 -21.93
C GLN A 290 13.77 -14.28 -21.09
N PRO A 291 14.64 -13.28 -21.36
CA PRO A 291 14.52 -11.96 -20.75
C PRO A 291 13.14 -11.33 -21.03
N ILE A 292 12.49 -10.84 -19.98
CA ILE A 292 11.10 -10.32 -20.06
C ILE A 292 10.98 -9.14 -21.02
N ASP A 293 12.00 -8.29 -21.11
CA ASP A 293 12.08 -7.13 -22.01
C ASP A 293 12.18 -7.50 -23.51
N GLN A 294 12.49 -8.76 -23.82
CA GLN A 294 12.55 -9.29 -25.20
C GLN A 294 11.22 -9.89 -25.66
N ILE A 295 10.25 -10.08 -24.77
CA ILE A 295 8.94 -10.69 -25.06
C ILE A 295 7.94 -9.62 -25.47
N ALA A 296 7.42 -9.70 -26.70
CA ALA A 296 6.54 -8.70 -27.26
C ALA A 296 5.22 -8.54 -26.46
N GLU A 297 4.67 -9.65 -25.96
CA GLU A 297 3.45 -9.67 -25.14
C GLU A 297 3.60 -8.81 -23.87
N PHE A 298 4.79 -8.71 -23.29
CA PHE A 298 5.08 -7.97 -22.07
C PHE A 298 5.29 -6.47 -22.27
N LYS A 299 5.28 -6.02 -23.51
CA LYS A 299 5.28 -4.60 -23.90
C LYS A 299 3.89 -4.06 -24.23
N LYS A 300 2.87 -4.94 -24.27
CA LYS A 300 1.49 -4.53 -24.51
C LYS A 300 0.93 -3.78 -23.30
N PRO A 301 -0.02 -2.84 -23.53
CA PRO A 301 -0.65 -2.09 -22.47
C PRO A 301 -1.37 -2.98 -21.46
N LEU A 302 -1.30 -2.59 -20.19
CA LEU A 302 -2.03 -3.19 -19.08
C LEU A 302 -3.11 -2.24 -18.56
N SER A 303 -4.25 -2.79 -18.20
CA SER A 303 -5.20 -2.11 -17.32
C SER A 303 -4.63 -2.00 -15.91
N ARG A 304 -5.21 -1.11 -15.09
CA ARG A 304 -4.80 -0.94 -13.68
C ARG A 304 -4.91 -2.26 -12.89
N ALA A 305 -5.97 -3.03 -13.09
CA ALA A 305 -6.15 -4.32 -12.41
C ALA A 305 -5.08 -5.35 -12.84
N GLU A 306 -4.70 -5.35 -14.11
CA GLU A 306 -3.63 -6.23 -14.61
C GLU A 306 -2.25 -5.84 -14.08
N VAL A 307 -1.98 -4.56 -13.80
CA VAL A 307 -0.75 -4.11 -13.13
C VAL A 307 -0.62 -4.70 -11.73
N GLU A 308 -1.70 -4.66 -10.94
CA GLU A 308 -1.70 -5.21 -9.58
C GLU A 308 -1.40 -6.71 -9.59
N GLU A 309 -2.04 -7.46 -10.49
CA GLU A 309 -1.84 -8.90 -10.63
C GLU A 309 -0.43 -9.23 -11.18
N ALA A 310 0.04 -8.52 -12.20
CA ALA A 310 1.39 -8.71 -12.75
C ALA A 310 2.47 -8.42 -11.72
N ALA A 311 2.34 -7.32 -10.96
CA ALA A 311 3.27 -6.96 -9.89
C ALA A 311 3.29 -8.02 -8.79
N ARG A 312 2.13 -8.53 -8.37
CA ARG A 312 2.02 -9.59 -7.37
C ARG A 312 2.71 -10.87 -7.84
N LEU A 313 2.42 -11.33 -9.06
CA LEU A 313 3.00 -12.55 -9.63
C LEU A 313 4.53 -12.45 -9.75
N LEU A 314 5.04 -11.35 -10.28
CA LEU A 314 6.48 -11.11 -10.43
C LEU A 314 7.19 -11.00 -9.07
N TYR A 315 6.55 -10.38 -8.09
CA TYR A 315 7.10 -10.27 -6.74
C TYR A 315 7.17 -11.64 -6.04
N GLU A 316 6.10 -12.43 -6.10
CA GLU A 316 6.06 -13.79 -5.52
C GLU A 316 7.12 -14.70 -6.15
N ASP A 317 7.28 -14.67 -7.48
CA ASP A 317 8.31 -15.43 -8.19
C ASP A 317 9.71 -14.97 -7.75
N ARG A 318 9.95 -13.66 -7.66
CA ARG A 318 11.21 -13.08 -7.22
C ARG A 318 11.56 -13.49 -5.79
N ILE A 319 10.60 -13.39 -4.85
CA ILE A 319 10.76 -13.84 -3.45
C ILE A 319 11.11 -15.34 -3.40
N SER A 320 10.39 -16.17 -4.14
CA SER A 320 10.66 -17.61 -4.19
C SER A 320 12.08 -17.93 -4.67
N ASN A 321 12.54 -17.22 -5.69
CA ASN A 321 13.90 -17.36 -6.22
C ASN A 321 14.95 -16.90 -5.18
N LEU A 322 14.75 -15.72 -4.58
CA LEU A 322 15.68 -15.17 -3.60
C LEU A 322 15.79 -16.05 -2.34
N LYS A 323 14.70 -16.65 -1.89
CA LYS A 323 14.73 -17.62 -0.78
C LYS A 323 15.65 -18.81 -1.08
N LYS A 324 15.69 -19.27 -2.32
CA LYS A 324 16.58 -20.38 -2.73
C LYS A 324 18.02 -19.93 -2.88
N THR A 325 18.26 -18.80 -3.55
CA THR A 325 19.61 -18.37 -3.96
C THR A 325 20.38 -17.63 -2.86
N ARG A 326 19.68 -17.07 -1.84
CA ARG A 326 20.31 -16.27 -0.77
C ARG A 326 20.20 -16.90 0.63
N ALA A 327 19.67 -18.13 0.77
CA ALA A 327 19.56 -18.83 2.04
C ALA A 327 20.91 -18.96 2.75
N GLN A 328 21.97 -19.28 2.02
CA GLN A 328 23.32 -19.43 2.55
C GLN A 328 23.87 -18.14 3.15
N GLU A 329 23.59 -16.97 2.53
CA GLU A 329 24.00 -15.66 3.07
C GLU A 329 23.37 -15.41 4.46
N MET A 330 22.10 -15.79 4.61
CA MET A 330 21.37 -15.63 5.86
C MET A 330 21.80 -16.63 6.93
N GLU A 331 22.15 -17.84 6.56
CA GLU A 331 22.68 -18.87 7.46
C GLU A 331 24.07 -18.49 7.97
N GLN A 332 24.97 -18.11 7.05
CA GLN A 332 26.35 -17.75 7.36
C GLN A 332 26.48 -16.36 8.00
N LYS A 333 25.44 -15.52 7.92
CA LYS A 333 25.48 -14.11 8.34
C LYS A 333 26.63 -13.33 7.68
N GLU A 334 26.88 -13.61 6.39
CA GLU A 334 27.92 -12.96 5.58
C GLU A 334 27.42 -12.73 4.14
N LEU A 335 27.61 -11.53 3.64
CA LEU A 335 27.47 -11.22 2.23
C LEU A 335 28.84 -11.19 1.55
N VAL A 336 28.88 -11.68 0.30
CA VAL A 336 30.05 -11.58 -0.56
C VAL A 336 29.65 -10.90 -1.87
N ILE A 337 30.24 -9.74 -2.14
CA ILE A 337 30.03 -8.98 -3.38
C ILE A 337 31.40 -8.54 -3.91
N ASP A 338 31.73 -8.88 -5.15
CA ASP A 338 33.01 -8.52 -5.80
C ASP A 338 34.25 -8.86 -4.94
N ASN A 339 34.26 -10.04 -4.31
CA ASN A 339 35.30 -10.53 -3.41
C ASN A 339 35.41 -9.76 -2.07
N LEU A 340 34.59 -8.75 -1.81
CA LEU A 340 34.47 -8.11 -0.52
C LEU A 340 33.48 -8.88 0.36
N LYS A 341 33.78 -8.97 1.64
CA LYS A 341 32.98 -9.68 2.62
C LYS A 341 32.38 -8.72 3.62
N MET A 342 31.08 -8.82 3.86
CA MET A 342 30.38 -8.09 4.91
C MET A 342 29.68 -9.08 5.84
N PRO A 343 30.35 -9.47 6.95
CA PRO A 343 29.68 -10.17 8.03
C PRO A 343 28.61 -9.26 8.64
N PHE A 344 27.52 -9.85 9.12
CA PHE A 344 26.48 -9.09 9.82
C PHE A 344 25.90 -9.91 10.97
N ALA A 345 25.36 -9.20 11.96
CA ALA A 345 24.61 -9.79 13.04
C ALA A 345 23.31 -9.01 13.23
N TYR A 346 22.25 -9.70 13.62
CA TYR A 346 21.02 -9.02 13.99
C TYR A 346 20.31 -9.69 15.15
N LYS A 347 19.46 -8.91 15.80
CA LYS A 347 18.58 -9.35 16.87
C LYS A 347 17.18 -8.83 16.60
N ILE A 348 16.19 -9.67 16.86
CA ILE A 348 14.77 -9.34 16.71
C ILE A 348 14.22 -8.94 18.06
N PHE A 349 13.47 -7.83 18.10
CA PHE A 349 12.81 -7.30 19.28
C PHE A 349 11.32 -7.20 19.03
N GLY A 350 10.53 -7.33 20.08
CA GLY A 350 9.08 -7.15 20.06
C GLY A 350 8.32 -8.11 19.15
N ASP A 351 7.02 -7.98 19.15
CA ASP A 351 6.13 -8.74 18.28
C ASP A 351 6.14 -8.20 16.84
N LYS A 352 5.91 -9.08 15.88
CA LYS A 352 5.86 -8.67 14.46
C LYS A 352 4.56 -7.93 14.16
N PRO A 353 4.63 -6.65 13.73
CA PRO A 353 3.46 -5.94 13.23
C PRO A 353 2.85 -6.60 11.99
N ALA A 354 1.55 -6.45 11.77
CA ALA A 354 0.87 -6.98 10.59
C ALA A 354 1.43 -6.39 9.27
N SER A 355 2.01 -5.19 9.32
CA SER A 355 2.66 -4.53 8.17
C SER A 355 4.10 -4.97 7.90
N GLY A 356 4.63 -5.93 8.68
CA GLY A 356 6.03 -6.33 8.65
C GLY A 356 6.88 -5.59 9.70
N ARG A 357 8.06 -6.13 9.99
CA ARG A 357 8.99 -5.61 11.01
C ARG A 357 9.68 -4.33 10.56
N SER A 358 9.99 -3.46 11.51
CA SER A 358 10.97 -2.37 11.30
C SER A 358 12.39 -2.94 11.16
N LEU A 359 13.25 -2.24 10.42
CA LEU A 359 14.69 -2.57 10.31
C LEU A 359 15.53 -1.37 10.75
N TYR A 360 16.42 -1.56 11.69
CA TYR A 360 17.39 -0.57 12.16
C TYR A 360 18.80 -1.03 11.78
N ILE A 361 19.38 -0.41 10.75
CA ILE A 361 20.75 -0.68 10.30
C ILE A 361 21.70 0.22 11.11
N SER A 362 22.53 -0.38 11.96
CA SER A 362 23.39 0.30 12.91
C SER A 362 24.87 0.08 12.58
N MET A 363 25.50 1.10 12.01
CA MET A 363 26.88 1.05 11.51
C MET A 363 27.88 1.35 12.62
N HIS A 364 28.93 0.51 12.73
CA HIS A 364 29.95 0.63 13.76
C HIS A 364 30.96 1.75 13.50
N GLY A 365 31.57 2.23 14.54
CA GLY A 365 32.71 3.15 14.51
C GLY A 365 34.02 2.49 14.09
N GLY A 366 35.13 3.23 14.18
CA GLY A 366 36.48 2.78 13.81
C GLY A 366 37.07 3.64 12.70
N GLY A 367 37.32 3.05 11.53
CA GLY A 367 37.93 3.74 10.42
C GLY A 367 39.30 3.19 10.06
N GLY A 368 40.23 4.01 9.62
CA GLY A 368 41.62 3.64 9.27
C GLY A 368 42.41 3.12 10.48
N ALA A 369 42.01 1.96 10.98
CA ALA A 369 42.56 1.30 12.15
C ALA A 369 42.83 -0.19 11.86
N PRO A 370 43.67 -0.88 12.64
CA PRO A 370 43.85 -2.31 12.45
C PRO A 370 42.55 -3.10 12.50
N PRO A 371 42.42 -4.20 11.72
CA PRO A 371 41.17 -4.99 11.62
C PRO A 371 40.57 -5.40 12.95
N ARG A 372 41.43 -5.72 13.95
CA ARG A 372 40.99 -6.07 15.32
C ARG A 372 40.21 -4.94 16.00
N VAL A 373 40.57 -3.68 15.74
CA VAL A 373 39.93 -2.50 16.33
C VAL A 373 38.53 -2.33 15.73
N ASN A 374 38.43 -2.37 14.38
CA ASN A 374 37.15 -2.27 13.68
C ASN A 374 36.22 -3.44 14.04
N THR A 375 36.77 -4.65 14.21
CA THR A 375 36.00 -5.81 14.67
C THR A 375 35.49 -5.60 16.09
N GLN A 376 36.31 -5.03 17.01
CA GLN A 376 35.87 -4.72 18.37
C GLN A 376 34.75 -3.66 18.35
N GLN A 377 34.84 -2.64 17.51
CA GLN A 377 33.79 -1.65 17.36
C GLN A 377 32.48 -2.27 16.83
N TRP A 378 32.56 -3.20 15.91
CA TRP A 378 31.42 -3.98 15.48
C TRP A 378 30.81 -4.83 16.61
N GLU A 379 31.64 -5.52 17.42
CA GLU A 379 31.16 -6.27 18.59
C GLU A 379 30.44 -5.38 19.61
N ASN A 380 30.87 -4.14 19.76
CA ASN A 380 30.20 -3.14 20.58
C ASN A 380 28.86 -2.72 19.95
N GLN A 381 28.86 -2.47 18.64
CA GLN A 381 27.67 -2.01 17.92
C GLN A 381 26.52 -3.04 17.94
N LYS A 382 26.82 -4.34 17.91
CA LYS A 382 25.81 -5.42 17.98
C LYS A 382 24.91 -5.36 19.22
N LYS A 383 25.32 -4.69 20.29
CA LYS A 383 24.64 -4.59 21.58
C LYS A 383 24.47 -3.16 22.10
N LEU A 384 24.74 -2.17 21.25
CA LEU A 384 24.78 -0.78 21.70
C LEU A 384 23.38 -0.26 22.03
N TYR A 385 22.38 -0.57 21.18
CA TYR A 385 21.00 -0.12 21.35
C TYR A 385 20.01 -1.27 21.42
N GLN A 386 18.84 -0.97 21.98
CA GLN A 386 17.68 -1.84 21.99
C GLN A 386 16.50 -1.05 21.42
N VAL A 387 15.82 -1.64 20.44
CA VAL A 387 14.62 -1.09 19.84
C VAL A 387 13.39 -1.70 20.49
N GLU A 388 12.25 -1.03 20.42
CA GLU A 388 11.00 -1.53 20.98
C GLU A 388 10.47 -2.70 20.13
N GLU A 389 10.52 -2.55 18.82
CA GLU A 389 10.07 -3.53 17.82
C GLU A 389 11.02 -3.52 16.63
N GLY A 390 11.23 -4.67 16.00
CA GLY A 390 11.91 -4.80 14.71
C GLY A 390 13.22 -5.57 14.74
N VAL A 391 13.91 -5.53 13.62
CA VAL A 391 15.24 -6.13 13.43
C VAL A 391 16.30 -5.07 13.68
N TYR A 392 17.10 -5.23 14.71
CA TYR A 392 18.32 -4.43 14.94
C TYR A 392 19.48 -5.14 14.27
N LEU A 393 20.01 -4.58 13.20
CA LEU A 393 21.06 -5.13 12.35
C LEU A 393 22.36 -4.34 12.55
N ALA A 394 23.45 -5.03 12.84
CA ALA A 394 24.80 -4.47 12.86
C ALA A 394 25.68 -5.16 11.79
N PRO A 395 25.95 -4.51 10.64
CA PRO A 395 26.90 -5.00 9.66
C PRO A 395 28.34 -4.69 10.10
N ARG A 396 29.30 -5.52 9.67
CA ARG A 396 30.74 -5.23 9.73
C ARG A 396 31.15 -4.66 8.36
N ALA A 397 31.71 -3.45 8.36
CA ALA A 397 32.19 -2.87 7.11
C ALA A 397 33.18 -3.81 6.38
N PRO A 398 33.11 -3.94 5.06
CA PRO A 398 33.93 -4.89 4.31
C PRO A 398 35.42 -4.51 4.22
N THR A 399 35.78 -3.29 4.56
CA THR A 399 37.14 -2.77 4.57
C THR A 399 37.52 -2.24 5.96
N ASP A 400 38.80 -1.94 6.15
CA ASP A 400 39.35 -1.32 7.38
C ASP A 400 39.98 0.06 7.09
N THR A 401 39.52 0.71 6.02
CA THR A 401 39.93 2.03 5.58
C THR A 401 39.25 3.14 6.39
N TRP A 402 39.73 4.38 6.34
CA TRP A 402 39.14 5.51 7.03
C TRP A 402 37.71 5.81 6.57
N ASP A 403 37.44 5.55 5.28
CA ASP A 403 36.21 5.80 4.57
C ASP A 403 35.29 4.56 4.48
N LEU A 404 35.42 3.63 5.40
CA LEU A 404 34.85 2.28 5.38
C LEU A 404 33.32 2.23 5.12
N TRP A 405 32.60 3.32 5.34
CA TRP A 405 31.16 3.43 5.03
C TRP A 405 30.82 4.40 3.88
N HIS A 406 31.82 5.06 3.26
CA HIS A 406 31.59 6.04 2.20
C HIS A 406 31.62 5.43 0.79
N GLN A 407 32.35 4.34 0.60
CA GLN A 407 32.67 3.75 -0.68
C GLN A 407 31.41 3.23 -1.41
N SER A 408 31.43 3.23 -2.75
CA SER A 408 30.28 2.88 -3.60
C SER A 408 29.77 1.44 -3.41
N HIS A 409 30.62 0.51 -3.05
CA HIS A 409 30.21 -0.88 -2.79
C HIS A 409 29.27 -1.00 -1.58
N ILE A 410 29.30 -0.06 -0.63
CA ILE A 410 28.42 -0.05 0.56
C ILE A 410 26.97 0.04 0.14
N ASP A 411 26.63 0.82 -0.88
CA ASP A 411 25.26 0.96 -1.39
C ASP A 411 24.68 -0.41 -1.80
N ARG A 412 25.49 -1.20 -2.54
CA ARG A 412 25.11 -2.56 -2.97
C ARG A 412 24.96 -3.55 -1.82
N PHE A 413 25.83 -3.45 -0.82
CA PHE A 413 25.73 -4.28 0.39
C PHE A 413 24.48 -3.95 1.20
N LEU A 414 24.16 -2.66 1.40
CA LEU A 414 22.97 -2.24 2.12
C LEU A 414 21.68 -2.63 1.37
N ASP A 415 21.63 -2.44 0.06
CA ASP A 415 20.51 -2.89 -0.76
C ASP A 415 20.28 -4.41 -0.60
N ARG A 416 21.37 -5.20 -0.66
CA ARG A 416 21.31 -6.67 -0.52
C ARG A 416 20.85 -7.09 0.87
N LEU A 417 21.33 -6.43 1.94
CA LEU A 417 20.90 -6.68 3.32
C LEU A 417 19.40 -6.37 3.49
N ILE A 418 18.95 -5.22 3.01
CA ILE A 418 17.53 -4.82 3.09
C ILE A 418 16.65 -5.84 2.36
N GLU A 419 17.02 -6.21 1.10
CA GLU A 419 16.27 -7.22 0.35
C GLU A 419 16.24 -8.58 1.05
N ASN A 420 17.37 -9.05 1.59
CA ASN A 420 17.41 -10.30 2.33
C ASN A 420 16.50 -10.26 3.56
N LEU A 421 16.49 -9.16 4.31
CA LEU A 421 15.65 -9.06 5.50
C LEU A 421 14.15 -8.88 5.18
N ILE A 422 13.82 -8.28 4.03
CA ILE A 422 12.45 -8.31 3.48
C ILE A 422 12.01 -9.76 3.21
N VAL A 423 12.89 -10.56 2.59
CA VAL A 423 12.58 -11.94 2.16
C VAL A 423 12.52 -12.93 3.33
N PHE A 424 13.44 -12.82 4.29
CA PHE A 424 13.65 -13.84 5.34
C PHE A 424 13.08 -13.45 6.70
N GLU A 425 12.96 -12.15 7.00
CA GLU A 425 12.49 -11.65 8.31
C GLU A 425 11.21 -10.82 8.21
N ASP A 426 10.63 -10.74 7.02
CA ASP A 426 9.37 -10.02 6.78
C ASP A 426 9.46 -8.53 7.15
N VAL A 427 10.56 -7.89 6.77
CA VAL A 427 10.79 -6.46 6.99
C VAL A 427 9.88 -5.63 6.09
N ASN A 428 9.27 -4.61 6.67
CA ASN A 428 8.51 -3.60 5.93
C ASN A 428 9.47 -2.61 5.23
N PRO A 429 9.53 -2.55 3.91
CA PRO A 429 10.44 -1.67 3.18
C PRO A 429 10.21 -0.18 3.46
N ASN A 430 9.04 0.21 4.00
CA ASN A 430 8.76 1.59 4.40
C ASN A 430 9.20 1.92 5.84
N ARG A 431 9.76 0.96 6.58
CA ARG A 431 10.21 1.12 7.94
C ARG A 431 11.67 0.69 8.14
N VAL A 432 12.53 1.09 7.20
CA VAL A 432 13.98 0.88 7.27
C VAL A 432 14.65 2.15 7.76
N PHE A 433 15.44 2.05 8.81
CA PHE A 433 16.12 3.14 9.48
C PHE A 433 17.64 2.95 9.39
N LEU A 434 18.37 4.04 9.10
CA LEU A 434 19.83 4.05 9.06
C LEU A 434 20.37 4.80 10.27
N MET A 435 21.33 4.21 10.98
CA MET A 435 21.99 4.86 12.11
C MET A 435 23.45 4.45 12.19
N GLY A 436 24.27 5.26 12.84
CA GLY A 436 25.69 4.94 12.98
C GLY A 436 26.39 5.87 13.95
N TYR A 437 27.44 5.34 14.59
CA TYR A 437 28.22 6.03 15.60
C TYR A 437 29.67 6.23 15.16
N SER A 438 30.27 7.39 15.40
CA SER A 438 31.67 7.70 15.03
C SER A 438 31.86 7.56 13.51
N ALA A 439 32.78 6.73 13.03
CA ALA A 439 32.91 6.45 11.60
C ALA A 439 31.62 5.88 10.98
N GLY A 440 30.77 5.17 11.75
CA GLY A 440 29.41 4.83 11.31
C GLY A 440 28.51 6.05 11.17
N GLY A 441 28.71 7.08 11.99
CA GLY A 441 28.05 8.39 11.86
C GLY A 441 28.52 9.17 10.62
N ASP A 442 29.81 9.08 10.29
CA ASP A 442 30.36 9.59 9.03
C ASP A 442 29.62 8.93 7.83
N GLY A 443 29.45 7.59 7.91
CA GLY A 443 28.67 6.82 6.93
C GLY A 443 27.23 7.27 6.83
N VAL A 444 26.55 7.59 7.94
CA VAL A 444 25.17 8.11 7.87
C VAL A 444 25.11 9.46 7.15
N TYR A 445 26.04 10.36 7.41
CA TYR A 445 26.11 11.63 6.68
C TYR A 445 26.23 11.41 5.17
N GLN A 446 26.99 10.40 4.74
CA GLN A 446 27.21 10.11 3.32
C GLN A 446 26.03 9.36 2.69
N LEU A 447 25.56 8.31 3.35
CA LEU A 447 24.56 7.39 2.81
C LEU A 447 23.14 7.95 2.89
N ALA A 448 22.79 8.68 3.96
CA ALA A 448 21.43 9.17 4.15
C ALA A 448 20.96 10.11 3.02
N PRO A 449 21.70 11.14 2.59
CA PRO A 449 21.29 11.98 1.47
C PRO A 449 21.38 11.27 0.12
N ARG A 450 22.32 10.30 -0.05
CA ARG A 450 22.54 9.56 -1.30
C ARG A 450 21.50 8.48 -1.54
N LEU A 451 21.00 7.84 -0.48
CA LEU A 451 20.03 6.74 -0.49
C LEU A 451 18.74 7.08 0.27
N ALA A 452 18.35 8.35 0.30
CA ALA A 452 17.21 8.83 1.08
C ALA A 452 15.90 8.08 0.77
N ASP A 453 15.75 7.59 -0.44
CA ASP A 453 14.60 6.82 -0.88
C ASP A 453 14.58 5.35 -0.39
N ARG A 454 15.64 4.91 0.33
CA ARG A 454 15.69 3.58 0.98
C ARG A 454 15.24 3.60 2.43
N PHE A 455 15.22 4.79 3.07
CA PHE A 455 15.06 4.90 4.52
C PHE A 455 13.80 5.68 4.90
N ALA A 456 13.22 5.32 6.04
CA ALA A 456 12.12 6.05 6.68
C ALA A 456 12.62 7.23 7.52
N ALA A 457 13.79 7.07 8.15
CA ALA A 457 14.54 8.11 8.85
C ALA A 457 16.00 7.69 9.01
N ALA A 458 16.88 8.65 9.30
CA ALA A 458 18.29 8.38 9.58
C ALA A 458 18.78 9.14 10.81
N SER A 459 19.75 8.54 11.54
CA SER A 459 20.37 9.13 12.73
C SER A 459 21.88 9.10 12.68
N MET A 460 22.50 10.27 12.58
CA MET A 460 23.93 10.46 12.71
C MET A 460 24.30 10.68 14.19
N MET A 461 25.28 9.92 14.67
CA MET A 461 25.77 9.99 16.05
C MET A 461 27.30 10.13 16.08
N ALA A 462 27.79 11.25 16.60
CA ALA A 462 29.21 11.58 16.77
C ALA A 462 30.09 11.45 15.50
N GLY A 463 29.51 11.68 14.30
CA GLY A 463 30.18 11.57 13.01
C GLY A 463 30.66 12.90 12.44
N HIS A 464 31.32 12.83 11.26
CA HIS A 464 31.81 13.94 10.47
C HIS A 464 31.24 13.86 9.02
N PRO A 465 30.69 14.91 8.45
CA PRO A 465 30.07 14.87 7.11
C PRO A 465 31.06 14.82 5.96
N ASN A 466 32.34 15.14 6.20
CA ASN A 466 33.31 15.43 5.15
C ASN A 466 32.76 16.51 4.20
N GLU A 467 32.70 16.24 2.89
CA GLU A 467 32.24 17.19 1.85
C GLU A 467 30.75 17.03 1.49
N THR A 468 30.03 16.15 2.17
CA THR A 468 28.64 15.82 1.78
C THR A 468 27.67 16.98 2.00
N SER A 469 26.57 16.96 1.27
CA SER A 469 25.53 18.01 1.28
C SER A 469 24.22 17.50 1.89
N PRO A 470 23.53 18.31 2.74
CA PRO A 470 22.23 17.96 3.27
C PRO A 470 21.09 18.01 2.24
N LEU A 471 21.31 18.48 1.01
CA LEU A 471 20.25 18.72 0.03
C LEU A 471 19.43 17.46 -0.29
N GLY A 472 20.07 16.28 -0.35
CA GLY A 472 19.39 15.00 -0.60
C GLY A 472 18.45 14.56 0.54
N LEU A 473 18.52 15.17 1.71
CA LEU A 473 17.69 14.85 2.88
C LEU A 473 16.26 15.42 2.80
N ARG A 474 15.88 16.09 1.70
CA ARG A 474 14.58 16.77 1.62
C ARG A 474 13.39 15.90 2.05
N ASN A 475 13.37 14.66 1.62
CA ASN A 475 12.26 13.72 1.88
C ASN A 475 12.59 12.65 2.94
N LEU A 476 13.73 12.78 3.62
CA LEU A 476 14.18 11.85 4.66
C LEU A 476 14.29 12.58 6.00
N PRO A 477 13.46 12.26 6.99
CA PRO A 477 13.65 12.72 8.36
C PRO A 477 15.04 12.37 8.88
N PHE A 478 15.76 13.37 9.40
CA PHE A 478 17.15 13.24 9.79
C PHE A 478 17.39 13.74 11.22
N THR A 479 18.02 12.92 12.06
CA THR A 479 18.42 13.36 13.39
C THR A 479 19.93 13.33 13.56
N LEU A 480 20.45 14.32 14.30
CA LEU A 480 21.87 14.53 14.54
C LEU A 480 22.12 14.62 16.05
N HIS A 481 23.00 13.76 16.55
CA HIS A 481 23.42 13.72 17.95
C HIS A 481 24.93 13.90 18.05
N MET A 482 25.37 14.89 18.83
CA MET A 482 26.79 15.24 18.98
C MET A 482 27.10 15.67 20.41
N GLY A 483 28.22 15.21 20.95
CA GLY A 483 28.73 15.72 22.23
C GLY A 483 29.26 17.15 22.09
N GLU A 484 28.87 18.03 23.01
CA GLU A 484 29.33 19.43 23.03
C GLU A 484 30.87 19.55 23.02
N LYS A 485 31.54 18.63 23.69
CA LYS A 485 33.01 18.60 23.85
C LYS A 485 33.72 17.69 22.84
N ASP A 486 33.01 17.13 21.84
CA ASP A 486 33.63 16.32 20.79
C ASP A 486 34.36 17.21 19.78
N SER A 487 35.52 17.71 20.18
CA SER A 487 36.32 18.65 19.41
C SER A 487 37.25 18.04 18.36
N ALA A 488 37.44 16.69 18.41
CA ALA A 488 38.25 16.00 17.42
C ALA A 488 37.64 16.21 16.01
N TYR A 489 38.48 16.57 15.05
CA TYR A 489 38.08 16.91 13.68
C TYR A 489 37.02 18.05 13.62
N ASN A 490 36.91 18.89 14.65
CA ASN A 490 35.87 19.94 14.77
C ASN A 490 34.42 19.43 14.72
N ARG A 491 34.15 18.16 15.07
CA ARG A 491 32.81 17.54 14.95
C ARG A 491 31.71 18.35 15.61
N ASN A 492 31.95 18.85 16.83
CA ASN A 492 30.96 19.68 17.54
C ASN A 492 30.63 21.00 16.83
N LYS A 493 31.61 21.68 16.25
CA LYS A 493 31.40 22.92 15.49
C LYS A 493 30.64 22.64 14.18
N ILE A 494 31.07 21.61 13.45
CA ILE A 494 30.44 21.18 12.20
C ILE A 494 29.00 20.71 12.45
N ALA A 495 28.72 20.03 13.54
CA ALA A 495 27.35 19.65 13.92
C ALA A 495 26.46 20.88 14.17
N ALA A 496 27.00 21.94 14.79
CA ALA A 496 26.30 23.22 14.96
C ALA A 496 26.05 23.93 13.62
N GLU A 497 27.02 23.88 12.69
CA GLU A 497 26.82 24.39 11.31
C GLU A 497 25.72 23.61 10.56
N TRP A 498 25.72 22.30 10.65
CA TRP A 498 24.68 21.46 10.04
C TRP A 498 23.29 21.73 10.62
N LYS A 499 23.20 21.99 11.94
CA LYS A 499 21.96 22.45 12.57
C LYS A 499 21.43 23.71 11.90
N GLY A 500 22.30 24.69 11.66
CA GLY A 500 21.94 25.93 10.95
C GLY A 500 21.50 25.69 9.52
N LYS A 501 22.26 24.89 8.76
CA LYS A 501 21.92 24.53 7.37
C LYS A 501 20.56 23.80 7.25
N LEU A 502 20.28 22.83 8.13
CA LEU A 502 19.00 22.12 8.13
C LEU A 502 17.83 23.05 8.49
N ALA A 503 18.01 23.94 9.46
CA ALA A 503 17.00 24.93 9.83
C ALA A 503 16.71 25.92 8.68
N GLU A 504 17.73 26.38 7.97
CA GLU A 504 17.59 27.25 6.79
C GLU A 504 16.85 26.54 5.66
N LEU A 505 17.24 25.28 5.34
CA LEU A 505 16.57 24.47 4.33
C LEU A 505 15.10 24.22 4.68
N ARG A 506 14.79 23.96 5.96
CA ARG A 506 13.40 23.80 6.43
C ARG A 506 12.60 25.11 6.33
N THR A 507 13.22 26.24 6.57
CA THR A 507 12.58 27.56 6.45
C THR A 507 12.24 27.87 5.00
N THR A 508 13.13 27.55 4.05
CA THR A 508 12.92 27.80 2.61
C THR A 508 12.02 26.77 1.94
N ASP A 509 11.97 25.55 2.46
CA ASP A 509 11.10 24.46 1.98
C ASP A 509 10.40 23.76 3.16
N PRO A 510 9.31 24.36 3.70
CA PRO A 510 8.66 23.89 4.93
C PRO A 510 8.07 22.46 4.85
N ASN A 511 7.88 21.95 3.64
CA ASN A 511 7.37 20.59 3.40
C ASN A 511 8.48 19.55 3.26
N GLY A 512 9.74 19.93 3.45
CA GLY A 512 10.91 19.05 3.39
C GLY A 512 11.81 19.23 4.61
N TYR A 513 12.94 18.48 4.65
CA TYR A 513 14.01 18.63 5.63
C TYR A 513 13.56 18.49 7.10
N GLU A 514 12.66 17.54 7.38
CA GLU A 514 12.29 17.21 8.75
C GLU A 514 13.53 16.77 9.53
N HIS A 515 13.82 17.45 10.65
CA HIS A 515 15.04 17.16 11.40
C HIS A 515 14.90 17.37 12.90
N PHE A 516 15.77 16.69 13.64
CA PHE A 516 15.95 16.85 15.08
C PHE A 516 17.44 16.86 15.39
N VAL A 517 17.96 17.96 15.89
CA VAL A 517 19.39 18.11 16.23
C VAL A 517 19.57 18.34 17.72
N LYS A 518 20.37 17.49 18.35
CA LYS A 518 20.70 17.62 19.76
C LYS A 518 22.21 17.59 20.00
N ILE A 519 22.69 18.67 20.59
CA ILE A 519 24.05 18.77 21.13
C ILE A 519 23.96 18.41 22.62
N HIS A 520 24.62 17.34 23.02
CA HIS A 520 24.58 16.80 24.38
C HIS A 520 25.57 17.56 25.26
N GLU A 521 25.04 18.36 26.18
CA GLU A 521 25.81 19.22 27.08
C GLU A 521 26.80 18.41 27.95
N GLY A 522 28.02 18.89 28.05
CA GLY A 522 29.09 18.28 28.83
C GLY A 522 29.66 16.97 28.29
N LYS A 523 29.07 16.40 27.20
CA LYS A 523 29.53 15.11 26.64
C LYS A 523 30.66 15.33 25.63
N GLY A 524 31.60 14.36 25.62
CA GLY A 524 32.63 14.23 24.60
C GLY A 524 32.18 13.33 23.45
N HIS A 525 33.13 12.64 22.85
CA HIS A 525 32.87 11.69 21.78
C HIS A 525 31.91 10.56 22.18
N TRP A 526 31.95 10.09 23.44
CA TRP A 526 30.96 9.18 24.00
C TRP A 526 29.86 9.96 24.73
N MET A 527 28.62 9.79 24.28
CA MET A 527 27.46 10.51 24.78
C MET A 527 26.68 9.76 25.88
N ASP A 528 27.25 8.70 26.46
CA ASP A 528 26.63 7.86 27.51
C ASP A 528 25.25 7.32 27.15
N LYS A 529 25.06 6.98 25.88
CA LYS A 529 23.80 6.53 25.28
C LYS A 529 22.65 7.56 25.33
N GLN A 530 22.90 8.83 25.59
CA GLN A 530 21.87 9.86 25.52
C GLN A 530 21.35 10.06 24.10
N ASP A 531 22.13 9.71 23.10
CA ASP A 531 21.80 9.66 21.68
C ASP A 531 20.76 8.56 21.35
N ALA A 532 20.47 7.63 22.27
CA ALA A 532 19.44 6.60 22.09
C ALA A 532 18.01 7.18 21.94
N GLU A 533 17.79 8.45 22.32
CA GLU A 533 16.53 9.16 22.05
C GLU A 533 16.21 9.29 20.54
N ALA A 534 17.20 9.09 19.68
CA ALA A 534 17.02 9.00 18.24
C ALA A 534 16.09 7.84 17.82
N LEU A 535 16.12 6.70 18.54
CA LEU A 535 15.36 5.51 18.16
C LEU A 535 13.84 5.74 18.19
N PRO A 536 13.24 6.17 19.33
CA PRO A 536 11.80 6.47 19.36
C PRO A 536 11.43 7.66 18.46
N TRP A 537 12.36 8.58 18.15
CA TRP A 537 12.10 9.64 17.20
C TRP A 537 12.01 9.09 15.79
N MET A 538 12.97 8.28 15.33
CA MET A 538 12.97 7.66 14.02
C MET A 538 11.74 6.75 13.81
N ALA A 539 11.34 5.99 14.83
CA ALA A 539 10.23 5.05 14.78
C ALA A 539 8.87 5.69 14.44
N LYS A 540 8.74 7.02 14.54
CA LYS A 540 7.53 7.79 14.17
C LYS A 540 7.32 7.87 12.66
N PHE A 541 8.34 7.64 11.84
CA PHE A 541 8.33 7.90 10.42
C PHE A 541 8.12 6.63 9.59
N GLU A 542 7.50 6.83 8.46
CA GLU A 542 7.46 5.90 7.35
C GLU A 542 7.97 6.61 6.10
N ARG A 543 8.60 5.86 5.22
CA ARG A 543 9.16 6.38 3.99
C ARG A 543 8.04 6.90 3.07
N ASN A 544 8.19 8.14 2.58
CA ASN A 544 7.32 8.68 1.53
C ASN A 544 7.76 8.12 0.17
N THR A 545 6.93 7.28 -0.45
CA THR A 545 7.24 6.66 -1.74
C THR A 545 6.88 7.50 -2.95
N THR A 546 6.06 8.56 -2.77
CA THR A 546 5.53 9.38 -3.87
C THR A 546 5.68 10.88 -3.63
N PRO A 547 6.89 11.36 -3.27
CA PRO A 547 7.09 12.78 -2.99
C PRO A 547 6.75 13.62 -4.22
N THR A 548 6.12 14.77 -4.01
CA THR A 548 5.81 15.73 -5.08
C THR A 548 7.02 16.51 -5.54
N LYS A 549 8.04 16.65 -4.68
CA LYS A 549 9.31 17.30 -5.01
C LYS A 549 10.47 16.40 -4.63
N ILE A 550 11.41 16.25 -5.55
CA ILE A 550 12.68 15.53 -5.36
C ILE A 550 13.81 16.56 -5.48
N VAL A 551 14.75 16.49 -4.55
CA VAL A 551 16.04 17.20 -4.62
C VAL A 551 17.12 16.13 -4.55
N TRP A 552 17.64 15.75 -5.69
CA TRP A 552 18.66 14.71 -5.82
C TRP A 552 20.03 15.32 -6.00
N LYS A 553 20.78 15.41 -4.95
CA LYS A 553 22.18 15.82 -4.97
C LYS A 553 23.05 14.58 -5.10
N GLN A 554 23.71 14.45 -6.26
CA GLN A 554 24.75 13.44 -6.46
C GLN A 554 25.95 13.76 -5.56
N ASP A 555 26.75 12.76 -5.26
CA ASP A 555 28.02 12.90 -4.56
C ASP A 555 29.16 12.48 -5.51
N ASP A 556 30.37 12.22 -5.01
CA ASP A 556 31.44 11.52 -5.75
C ASP A 556 31.03 10.08 -6.08
N VAL A 557 30.23 9.44 -5.23
CA VAL A 557 29.51 8.20 -5.57
C VAL A 557 28.20 8.56 -6.25
N ARG A 558 28.16 8.35 -7.58
CA ARG A 558 26.97 8.63 -8.40
C ARG A 558 25.94 7.53 -8.28
N GLY A 559 24.74 7.89 -7.80
CA GLY A 559 23.58 7.00 -7.76
C GLY A 559 22.88 6.90 -9.12
N ASN A 560 22.25 5.77 -9.40
CA ASN A 560 21.49 5.54 -10.62
C ASN A 560 19.99 5.71 -10.48
N ARG A 561 19.47 5.80 -9.24
CA ARG A 561 18.04 5.92 -8.92
C ARG A 561 17.80 6.69 -7.62
N PHE A 562 16.74 7.50 -7.59
CA PHE A 562 16.34 8.25 -6.41
C PHE A 562 14.84 8.57 -6.48
N TYR A 563 14.03 7.96 -5.63
CA TYR A 563 12.57 7.99 -5.70
C TYR A 563 12.07 7.55 -7.09
N TRP A 564 11.30 8.40 -7.76
CA TRP A 564 10.77 8.15 -9.11
C TRP A 564 11.63 8.72 -10.25
N LEU A 565 12.90 9.02 -9.98
CA LEU A 565 13.92 9.39 -10.98
C LEU A 565 14.99 8.32 -11.10
N ALA A 566 15.51 8.15 -12.32
CA ALA A 566 16.68 7.34 -12.57
C ALA A 566 17.56 7.98 -13.65
N VAL A 567 18.86 7.75 -13.56
CA VAL A 567 19.86 8.24 -14.53
C VAL A 567 20.85 7.11 -14.82
N ASP A 568 21.54 7.19 -15.95
CA ASP A 568 22.78 6.44 -16.13
C ASP A 568 23.92 7.20 -15.44
N PRO A 569 24.68 6.60 -14.51
CA PRO A 569 25.79 7.27 -13.83
C PRO A 569 26.86 7.84 -14.79
N SER A 570 26.98 7.31 -16.00
CA SER A 570 27.88 7.83 -17.02
C SER A 570 27.38 9.15 -17.66
N GLU A 571 26.10 9.44 -17.55
CA GLU A 571 25.42 10.61 -18.15
C GLU A 571 25.17 11.74 -17.15
N VAL A 572 25.69 11.64 -15.93
CA VAL A 572 25.54 12.64 -14.88
C VAL A 572 26.90 13.00 -14.31
N ARG A 573 27.10 14.29 -13.98
CA ARG A 573 28.35 14.77 -13.40
C ARG A 573 28.43 14.42 -11.92
N ASP A 574 29.65 14.32 -11.40
CA ASP A 574 29.89 14.26 -9.96
C ASP A 574 29.26 15.48 -9.30
N ARG A 575 28.60 15.23 -8.16
CA ARG A 575 27.93 16.29 -7.37
C ARG A 575 26.86 17.08 -8.11
N ALA A 576 26.33 16.55 -9.23
CA ALA A 576 25.21 17.14 -9.96
C ALA A 576 23.97 17.30 -9.07
N LEU A 577 23.15 18.30 -9.39
CA LEU A 577 21.88 18.56 -8.72
C LEU A 577 20.74 18.35 -9.71
N ILE A 578 19.85 17.40 -9.42
CA ILE A 578 18.64 17.15 -10.19
C ILE A 578 17.43 17.50 -9.29
N ILE A 579 16.63 18.46 -9.71
CA ILE A 579 15.41 18.86 -9.00
C ILE A 579 14.21 18.55 -9.90
N ALA A 580 13.22 17.85 -9.35
CA ALA A 580 11.98 17.55 -10.04
C ALA A 580 10.78 17.90 -9.15
N ASN A 581 9.79 18.54 -9.74
CA ASN A 581 8.50 18.83 -9.10
C ASN A 581 7.39 18.17 -9.91
N ARG A 582 6.45 17.55 -9.21
CA ARG A 582 5.25 16.97 -9.82
C ARG A 582 4.02 17.69 -9.27
N ASP A 583 3.20 18.19 -10.20
CA ASP A 583 1.89 18.76 -9.92
C ASP A 583 0.86 18.09 -10.85
N GLY A 584 0.04 17.21 -10.29
CA GLY A 584 -0.88 16.38 -11.06
C GLY A 584 -0.18 15.59 -12.17
N GLN A 585 -0.48 15.93 -13.42
CA GLN A 585 0.05 15.31 -14.64
C GLN A 585 1.31 16.01 -15.18
N THR A 586 1.74 17.07 -14.57
CA THR A 586 2.92 17.82 -14.99
C THR A 586 4.13 17.51 -14.10
N ILE A 587 5.26 17.22 -14.73
CA ILE A 587 6.55 17.00 -14.07
C ILE A 587 7.53 18.05 -14.61
N ASP A 588 8.06 18.87 -13.73
CA ASP A 588 9.02 19.91 -14.08
C ASP A 588 10.41 19.57 -13.54
N LEU A 589 11.39 19.52 -14.44
CA LEU A 589 12.81 19.30 -14.14
C LEU A 589 13.51 20.66 -14.09
N GLN A 590 13.69 21.23 -12.88
CA GLN A 590 14.12 22.60 -12.71
C GLN A 590 15.63 22.81 -12.87
N SER A 591 16.43 21.89 -12.30
CA SER A 591 17.89 22.02 -12.33
C SER A 591 18.48 20.65 -12.57
N THR A 592 19.19 20.50 -13.68
CA THR A 592 19.72 19.21 -14.11
C THR A 592 21.09 19.40 -14.73
N GLU A 593 22.01 18.54 -14.34
CA GLU A 593 23.35 18.42 -14.91
C GLU A 593 23.56 16.99 -15.46
N ALA A 594 22.43 16.34 -15.82
CA ALA A 594 22.39 15.07 -16.48
C ALA A 594 22.07 15.23 -17.97
N ASP A 595 22.53 14.33 -18.82
CA ASP A 595 22.23 14.36 -20.25
C ASP A 595 20.81 13.82 -20.51
N ARG A 596 20.44 12.76 -19.81
CA ARG A 596 19.11 12.14 -19.86
C ARG A 596 18.62 11.79 -18.47
N VAL A 597 17.30 11.89 -18.27
CA VAL A 597 16.63 11.45 -17.05
C VAL A 597 15.50 10.52 -17.42
N ARG A 598 15.42 9.40 -16.71
CA ARG A 598 14.33 8.44 -16.77
C ARG A 598 13.38 8.72 -15.61
N ILE A 599 12.12 8.97 -15.93
CA ILE A 599 11.05 9.22 -14.97
C ILE A 599 10.26 7.92 -14.84
N LEU A 600 10.19 7.40 -13.62
CA LEU A 600 9.52 6.13 -13.29
C LEU A 600 8.12 6.43 -12.78
N LEU A 601 7.09 5.78 -13.34
CA LEU A 601 5.70 6.14 -13.10
C LEU A 601 4.84 4.95 -12.70
N ASN A 602 3.88 5.23 -11.82
CA ASN A 602 2.83 4.31 -11.40
C ASN A 602 1.52 5.06 -11.11
N ASP A 603 0.44 4.32 -10.86
CA ASP A 603 -0.90 4.86 -10.58
C ASP A 603 -1.03 5.70 -9.30
N SER A 604 -0.01 5.72 -8.45
CA SER A 604 0.06 6.61 -7.28
C SER A 604 0.68 7.98 -7.60
N LEU A 605 1.38 8.08 -8.72
CA LEU A 605 2.03 9.33 -9.15
C LEU A 605 1.19 10.09 -10.19
N ILE A 606 0.60 9.40 -11.15
CA ILE A 606 -0.14 10.00 -12.26
C ILE A 606 -1.43 9.21 -12.56
N ASP A 607 -2.32 9.87 -13.29
CA ASP A 607 -3.47 9.24 -13.94
C ASP A 607 -3.08 8.84 -15.38
N PHE A 608 -2.96 7.54 -15.65
CA PHE A 608 -2.57 7.01 -16.95
C PHE A 608 -3.62 7.21 -18.05
N GLU A 609 -4.86 7.55 -17.69
CA GLU A 609 -5.93 7.84 -18.66
C GLU A 609 -5.82 9.27 -19.22
N ARG A 610 -4.89 10.07 -18.69
CA ARG A 610 -4.64 11.45 -19.07
C ARG A 610 -3.21 11.61 -19.60
N PRO A 611 -2.97 12.56 -20.54
CA PRO A 611 -1.62 12.89 -20.98
C PRO A 611 -0.75 13.38 -19.81
N VAL A 612 0.52 13.01 -19.84
CA VAL A 612 1.56 13.52 -18.94
C VAL A 612 2.41 14.53 -19.69
N THR A 613 2.74 15.61 -19.04
CA THR A 613 3.64 16.65 -19.58
C THR A 613 4.91 16.69 -18.75
N VAL A 614 6.07 16.61 -19.41
CA VAL A 614 7.36 16.83 -18.77
C VAL A 614 7.98 18.10 -19.32
N THR A 615 8.38 19.01 -18.43
CA THR A 615 8.98 20.31 -18.79
C THR A 615 10.37 20.47 -18.17
N SER A 616 11.18 21.37 -18.76
CA SER A 616 12.40 21.87 -18.15
C SER A 616 12.68 23.28 -18.66
N GLY A 617 12.89 24.24 -17.75
CA GLY A 617 13.13 25.63 -18.10
C GLY A 617 12.02 26.24 -18.98
N GLY A 618 10.76 25.82 -18.81
CA GLY A 618 9.61 26.26 -19.61
C GLY A 618 9.48 25.58 -20.97
N LYS A 619 10.41 24.71 -21.37
CA LYS A 619 10.36 23.92 -22.60
C LYS A 619 9.68 22.56 -22.32
N THR A 620 8.72 22.15 -23.15
CA THR A 620 8.14 20.82 -23.12
C THR A 620 9.13 19.81 -23.70
N LEU A 621 9.51 18.80 -22.88
CA LEU A 621 10.39 17.71 -23.26
C LEU A 621 9.60 16.47 -23.70
N PHE A 622 8.41 16.29 -23.13
CA PHE A 622 7.50 15.20 -23.44
C PHE A 622 6.06 15.64 -23.18
N GLU A 623 5.17 15.24 -24.07
CA GLU A 623 3.71 15.34 -23.85
C GLU A 623 3.04 14.13 -24.53
N GLY A 624 2.26 13.36 -23.76
CA GLY A 624 1.58 12.19 -24.31
C GLY A 624 1.02 11.25 -23.28
N ARG A 625 0.29 10.24 -23.75
CA ARG A 625 -0.16 9.11 -22.93
C ARG A 625 0.96 8.09 -22.82
N ILE A 626 0.98 7.39 -21.71
CA ILE A 626 1.99 6.39 -21.38
C ILE A 626 1.27 5.09 -21.05
N GLU A 627 1.88 3.98 -21.44
CA GLU A 627 1.31 2.65 -21.23
C GLU A 627 1.97 1.94 -20.06
N ARG A 628 1.15 1.29 -19.23
CA ARG A 628 1.60 0.35 -18.20
C ARG A 628 2.01 -0.96 -18.87
N THR A 629 3.15 -1.55 -18.50
CA THR A 629 3.63 -2.80 -19.11
C THR A 629 4.21 -3.78 -18.10
N VAL A 630 4.12 -5.08 -18.39
CA VAL A 630 4.80 -6.13 -17.61
C VAL A 630 6.30 -5.93 -17.59
N ALA A 631 6.88 -5.49 -18.72
CA ALA A 631 8.33 -5.25 -18.83
C ALA A 631 8.81 -4.17 -17.84
N SER A 632 8.08 -3.05 -17.72
CA SER A 632 8.41 -1.99 -16.75
C SER A 632 8.29 -2.45 -15.31
N ILE A 633 7.22 -3.21 -14.98
CA ILE A 633 7.03 -3.79 -13.64
C ILE A 633 8.18 -4.72 -13.28
N SER A 634 8.54 -5.63 -14.20
CA SER A 634 9.64 -6.57 -14.01
C SER A 634 10.97 -5.86 -13.79
N LYS A 635 11.30 -4.88 -14.64
CA LYS A 635 12.50 -4.05 -14.53
C LYS A 635 12.58 -3.35 -13.17
N SER A 636 11.46 -2.75 -12.73
CA SER A 636 11.37 -2.08 -11.43
C SER A 636 11.68 -3.03 -10.27
N LEU A 637 11.12 -4.26 -10.27
CA LEU A 637 11.34 -5.27 -9.24
C LEU A 637 12.74 -5.90 -9.31
N GLN A 638 13.36 -5.96 -10.50
CA GLN A 638 14.74 -6.43 -10.68
C GLN A 638 15.75 -5.40 -10.18
N GLU A 639 15.53 -4.12 -10.49
CA GLU A 639 16.39 -3.02 -10.04
C GLU A 639 16.32 -2.85 -8.52
N ARG A 640 15.12 -3.08 -7.93
CA ARG A 640 14.90 -2.98 -6.47
C ARG A 640 13.73 -3.85 -6.06
N LEU A 641 13.97 -4.82 -5.18
CA LEU A 641 12.91 -5.63 -4.59
C LEU A 641 12.15 -4.80 -3.55
N ASP A 642 11.16 -4.04 -4.00
CA ASP A 642 10.40 -3.14 -3.15
C ASP A 642 8.98 -2.97 -3.68
N VAL A 643 8.01 -3.66 -3.08
CA VAL A 643 6.60 -3.62 -3.49
C VAL A 643 5.96 -2.24 -3.41
N LYS A 644 6.57 -1.31 -2.67
CA LYS A 644 6.08 0.07 -2.53
C LYS A 644 6.69 1.01 -3.57
N PHE A 645 7.72 0.56 -4.30
CA PHE A 645 8.41 1.27 -5.37
C PHE A 645 8.32 0.54 -6.72
N VAL A 646 7.20 -0.13 -6.97
CA VAL A 646 6.95 -0.75 -8.29
C VAL A 646 6.44 0.32 -9.24
N TYR A 647 7.11 0.44 -10.37
CA TYR A 647 6.72 1.33 -11.45
C TYR A 647 6.29 0.52 -12.67
N SER A 648 5.12 0.87 -13.22
CA SER A 648 4.51 0.17 -14.35
C SER A 648 4.82 0.81 -15.70
N ALA A 649 5.43 2.00 -15.68
CA ALA A 649 5.82 2.74 -16.88
C ALA A 649 7.05 3.61 -16.62
N GLU A 650 7.70 4.07 -17.68
CA GLU A 650 8.80 5.02 -17.63
C GLU A 650 8.82 5.94 -18.84
N ILE A 651 9.30 7.19 -18.63
CA ILE A 651 9.57 8.15 -19.69
C ILE A 651 11.07 8.46 -19.67
N MET A 652 11.71 8.44 -20.82
CA MET A 652 13.07 8.94 -21.00
C MET A 652 13.01 10.32 -21.63
N VAL A 653 13.59 11.32 -20.98
CA VAL A 653 13.74 12.66 -21.55
C VAL A 653 15.21 13.03 -21.72
N SER A 654 15.52 13.70 -22.84
CA SER A 654 16.83 14.30 -23.09
C SER A 654 16.81 15.75 -22.63
N LEU A 655 17.87 16.17 -21.95
CA LEU A 655 18.03 17.50 -21.38
C LEU A 655 19.02 18.36 -22.20
N LYS A 656 19.67 17.76 -23.19
CA LYS A 656 20.55 18.41 -24.18
C LYS A 656 19.84 18.77 -25.46
#